data_b289c0a13912d9e5ebea6e5314932b55
#
_entry.id   b289c0a13912d9e5ebea6e5314932b55
#
_cell.length_a   1.000
_cell.length_b   1.000
_cell.length_c   1.000
_cell.angle_alpha   90.00
_cell.angle_beta   90.00
_cell.angle_gamma   90.00
#
_symmetry.space_group_name_H-M   'P 1'
#
loop_
_entity.id
_entity.type
_entity.pdbx_description
1 polymer ?
#
loop_
_entity_poly.entity_id
_entity_poly.type
_entity_poly.pdbx_seq_one_letter_code
_entity_poly.pdbx_strand_id
1 'polypeptide(L)'
;MKINKNLAQFTLGLFSFFIVILIAFLMRTYDYNREASQIGSFVPFTLESAMMYSYSRDIAAKGYLPDKDKALVGMDDISVNRQMSISMEYFLGYGYRLKNLIFSVNNKISKYGDNSDFSQWARLQIWIWISLSAGLIFLWLLILRCSLVFSVLGGILFAVSPAAIARATGQDLIRENFAIPIILATFVCYFWYLRKPKKYKLVLFGLSIFGALASWDMVQLCFGVWGIFEIIRLFVCSGKTQQPNQESNILWRVFFVVSIIAGFIVPYLHEHNFLMSPFVTIILPTIVLLHFVKMERWKILFGLFLIIILFCLWFFFFSRLGYAGNYSHFVNLIKAKLYFGNLKPLNPMLLDFDSRILWTPALHSATKTIFWKLFHFTFPVFIILLGGILLFPKARKNFLAESHRLSLPIFFTLFYFILFIFMVRFHVLVIPFLSLSIALLFDNISSLYASKCKIIIVFIFTLLIISEAEWFFRLNRKYYENEKSDIELIQWFNSNPNIKDKVILADFTLSPMLKAYAGSKILLQPKFELGKTRNLVKKYLNILYNGDEQELIDFCDKYKVDYFVFNKGLAEGGKTASIMHPWSNRYMAAAFRLKDTSPVYRCFYNPDRLRHFYRLDEIPKTPCVDSQYTVFKVITPEKIKEAKNLYLLANSAFKKGNKKKAKNLIKTVALLDPASAQIRYLYYRLFNNQWPLVILNGLKK
;
A
#
# COMPACT_ATOMS: atom_id res chain seq x y z
N MET A 1 9.75 -51.34 9.49
CA MET A 1 10.48 -50.23 10.11
C MET A 1 10.82 -49.07 9.15
N LYS A 2 11.18 -49.28 7.85
CA LYS A 2 11.47 -48.19 6.89
C LYS A 2 10.24 -47.29 6.55
N ILE A 3 9.02 -47.82 6.50
CA ILE A 3 7.79 -47.11 6.22
C ILE A 3 7.50 -46.10 7.35
N ASN A 4 7.69 -46.51 8.62
CA ASN A 4 7.49 -45.62 9.78
C ASN A 4 8.44 -44.41 9.81
N LYS A 5 9.69 -44.58 9.30
CA LYS A 5 10.67 -43.49 9.31
C LYS A 5 10.34 -42.37 8.30
N ASN A 6 9.86 -42.74 7.11
CA ASN A 6 9.43 -41.77 6.10
C ASN A 6 8.13 -41.06 6.53
N LEU A 7 7.20 -41.79 7.15
CA LEU A 7 5.97 -41.22 7.69
C LEU A 7 6.29 -40.24 8.83
N ALA A 8 7.17 -40.62 9.77
CA ALA A 8 7.57 -39.72 10.86
C ALA A 8 8.26 -38.43 10.35
N GLN A 9 9.14 -38.55 9.34
CA GLN A 9 9.76 -37.38 8.73
C GLN A 9 8.75 -36.49 8.02
N PHE A 10 7.79 -37.06 7.31
CA PHE A 10 6.70 -36.31 6.67
C PHE A 10 5.83 -35.60 7.70
N THR A 11 5.41 -36.31 8.76
CA THR A 11 4.59 -35.75 9.85
C THR A 11 5.32 -34.60 10.56
N LEU A 12 6.63 -34.81 10.87
CA LEU A 12 7.44 -33.76 11.47
C LEU A 12 7.57 -32.53 10.56
N GLY A 13 7.76 -32.73 9.25
CA GLY A 13 7.81 -31.65 8.26
C GLY A 13 6.49 -30.87 8.17
N LEU A 14 5.36 -31.58 8.17
CA LEU A 14 4.03 -30.99 8.14
C LEU A 14 3.75 -30.18 9.42
N PHE A 15 4.07 -30.75 10.58
CA PHE A 15 3.92 -30.07 11.87
C PHE A 15 4.79 -28.81 11.93
N SER A 16 6.04 -28.90 11.49
CA SER A 16 6.93 -27.72 11.42
C SER A 16 6.40 -26.63 10.50
N PHE A 17 5.80 -26.99 9.37
CA PHE A 17 5.17 -26.04 8.45
C PHE A 17 4.06 -25.25 9.13
N PHE A 18 3.17 -25.94 9.84
CA PHE A 18 2.07 -25.26 10.54
C PHE A 18 2.56 -24.42 11.73
N ILE A 19 3.57 -24.87 12.48
CA ILE A 19 4.16 -24.07 13.57
C ILE A 19 4.74 -22.76 13.04
N VAL A 20 5.49 -22.80 11.95
CA VAL A 20 6.09 -21.59 11.35
C VAL A 20 5.01 -20.59 10.92
N ILE A 21 3.92 -21.06 10.31
CA ILE A 21 2.78 -20.23 9.94
C ILE A 21 2.09 -19.66 11.18
N LEU A 22 1.89 -20.48 12.21
CA LEU A 22 1.25 -20.06 13.45
C LEU A 22 2.04 -18.94 14.15
N ILE A 23 3.37 -19.08 14.25
CA ILE A 23 4.24 -18.04 14.81
C ILE A 23 4.09 -16.75 14.00
N ALA A 24 4.14 -16.85 12.67
CA ALA A 24 3.97 -15.68 11.80
C ALA A 24 2.60 -14.99 11.98
N PHE A 25 1.56 -15.75 12.17
CA PHE A 25 0.21 -15.25 12.45
C PHE A 25 0.13 -14.57 13.81
N LEU A 26 0.66 -15.22 14.87
CA LEU A 26 0.63 -14.68 16.24
C LEU A 26 1.41 -13.36 16.35
N MET A 27 2.54 -13.24 15.70
CA MET A 27 3.34 -12.01 15.71
C MET A 27 2.57 -10.81 15.11
N ARG A 28 1.81 -11.03 14.04
CA ARG A 28 1.01 -9.99 13.37
C ARG A 28 -0.22 -9.61 14.18
N THR A 29 -0.92 -10.59 14.71
CA THR A 29 -2.12 -10.36 15.55
C THR A 29 -1.75 -9.70 16.89
N TYR A 30 -0.58 -10.00 17.45
CA TYR A 30 -0.09 -9.36 18.67
C TYR A 30 0.03 -7.84 18.53
N ASP A 31 0.64 -7.36 17.44
CA ASP A 31 0.83 -5.92 17.21
C ASP A 31 -0.53 -5.20 17.07
N TYR A 32 -1.45 -5.79 16.32
CA TYR A 32 -2.81 -5.27 16.19
C TYR A 32 -3.57 -5.25 17.52
N ASN A 33 -3.52 -6.34 18.28
CA ASN A 33 -4.23 -6.42 19.56
C ASN A 33 -3.70 -5.40 20.58
N ARG A 34 -2.38 -5.18 20.58
CA ARG A 34 -1.76 -4.13 21.39
C ARG A 34 -2.28 -2.75 21.04
N GLU A 35 -2.44 -2.47 19.77
CA GLU A 35 -2.98 -1.21 19.28
C GLU A 35 -4.47 -1.08 19.59
N ALA A 36 -5.27 -2.09 19.24
CA ALA A 36 -6.70 -2.10 19.50
C ALA A 36 -7.04 -1.91 20.98
N SER A 37 -6.19 -2.43 21.90
CA SER A 37 -6.35 -2.24 23.34
C SER A 37 -6.14 -0.79 23.80
N GLN A 38 -5.41 0.02 23.06
CA GLN A 38 -5.11 1.40 23.40
C GLN A 38 -6.09 2.41 22.77
N ILE A 39 -6.62 2.10 21.58
CA ILE A 39 -7.56 2.96 20.85
C ILE A 39 -9.01 2.62 21.19
N GLY A 40 -9.29 1.37 21.54
CA GLY A 40 -10.61 0.78 21.67
C GLY A 40 -10.81 -0.39 20.71
N SER A 41 -12.00 -0.96 20.66
CA SER A 41 -12.28 -2.16 19.86
C SER A 41 -12.28 -1.96 18.34
N PHE A 42 -12.37 -0.71 17.88
CA PHE A 42 -12.41 -0.35 16.45
C PHE A 42 -11.14 0.39 16.02
N VAL A 43 -10.41 -0.20 15.09
CA VAL A 43 -9.26 0.43 14.43
C VAL A 43 -9.58 0.54 12.93
N PRO A 44 -9.77 1.74 12.39
CA PRO A 44 -10.10 1.90 10.97
C PRO A 44 -8.93 1.58 10.06
N PHE A 45 -9.21 1.10 8.85
CA PHE A 45 -8.23 1.13 7.78
C PHE A 45 -8.01 2.57 7.33
N THR A 46 -6.75 2.92 7.07
CA THR A 46 -6.35 4.30 6.70
C THR A 46 -5.82 4.35 5.27
N LEU A 47 -5.69 5.56 4.71
CA LEU A 47 -5.06 5.81 3.41
C LEU A 47 -5.58 4.87 2.29
N GLU A 48 -4.65 4.27 1.55
CA GLU A 48 -4.97 3.31 0.48
C GLU A 48 -5.73 2.09 1.00
N SER A 49 -5.44 1.64 2.23
CA SER A 49 -6.10 0.48 2.84
C SER A 49 -7.60 0.72 3.04
N ALA A 50 -8.02 1.94 3.36
CA ALA A 50 -9.43 2.30 3.45
C ALA A 50 -10.14 2.22 2.08
N MET A 51 -9.45 2.61 0.99
CA MET A 51 -9.99 2.45 -0.37
C MET A 51 -10.17 0.98 -0.73
N MET A 52 -9.16 0.16 -0.50
CA MET A 52 -9.20 -1.28 -0.79
C MET A 52 -10.27 -2.00 0.05
N TYR A 53 -10.39 -1.63 1.32
CA TYR A 53 -11.46 -2.09 2.20
C TYR A 53 -12.85 -1.74 1.64
N SER A 54 -13.04 -0.50 1.19
CA SER A 54 -14.30 -0.06 0.62
C SER A 54 -14.69 -0.87 -0.63
N TYR A 55 -13.72 -1.16 -1.51
CA TYR A 55 -13.95 -1.99 -2.71
C TYR A 55 -14.22 -3.45 -2.37
N SER A 56 -13.45 -4.02 -1.43
CA SER A 56 -13.69 -5.40 -0.95
C SER A 56 -15.08 -5.57 -0.35
N ARG A 57 -15.54 -4.58 0.43
CA ARG A 57 -16.88 -4.55 1.00
C ARG A 57 -17.96 -4.43 -0.07
N ASP A 58 -17.76 -3.60 -1.08
CA ASP A 58 -18.69 -3.46 -2.20
C ASP A 58 -18.84 -4.79 -2.97
N ILE A 59 -17.73 -5.50 -3.20
CA ILE A 59 -17.75 -6.84 -3.79
C ILE A 59 -18.47 -7.84 -2.89
N ALA A 60 -18.20 -7.82 -1.58
CA ALA A 60 -18.88 -8.69 -0.62
C ALA A 60 -20.40 -8.45 -0.60
N ALA A 61 -20.84 -7.19 -0.70
CA ALA A 61 -22.25 -6.84 -0.69
C ALA A 61 -22.95 -7.15 -2.03
N LYS A 62 -22.34 -6.77 -3.16
CA LYS A 62 -22.98 -6.82 -4.50
C LYS A 62 -22.56 -8.02 -5.34
N GLY A 63 -21.40 -8.63 -5.09
CA GLY A 63 -20.78 -9.67 -5.90
C GLY A 63 -19.90 -9.14 -7.04
N TYR A 64 -19.82 -7.84 -7.24
CA TYR A 64 -18.98 -7.21 -8.25
C TYR A 64 -18.58 -5.81 -7.83
N LEU A 65 -17.50 -5.30 -8.42
CA LEU A 65 -17.11 -3.91 -8.30
C LEU A 65 -17.57 -3.17 -9.55
N PRO A 66 -18.32 -2.07 -9.40
CA PRO A 66 -18.65 -1.20 -10.54
C PRO A 66 -17.38 -0.69 -11.23
N ASP A 67 -17.38 -0.66 -12.56
CA ASP A 67 -16.22 -0.19 -13.32
C ASP A 67 -15.84 1.26 -12.97
N LYS A 68 -16.83 2.10 -12.74
CA LYS A 68 -16.65 3.50 -12.33
C LYS A 68 -17.12 3.71 -10.89
N ASP A 69 -16.26 4.35 -10.10
CA ASP A 69 -16.58 4.68 -8.71
C ASP A 69 -17.21 6.07 -8.61
N LYS A 70 -18.54 6.11 -8.53
CA LYS A 70 -19.33 7.35 -8.40
C LYS A 70 -19.06 8.14 -7.10
N ALA A 71 -18.34 7.55 -6.15
CA ALA A 71 -17.95 8.24 -4.93
C ALA A 71 -16.63 9.04 -5.10
N LEU A 72 -15.94 8.90 -6.23
CA LEU A 72 -14.74 9.68 -6.59
C LEU A 72 -15.12 10.84 -7.51
N VAL A 73 -15.44 11.99 -6.93
CA VAL A 73 -15.84 13.18 -7.68
C VAL A 73 -14.67 13.72 -8.51
N GLY A 74 -14.94 14.12 -9.75
CA GLY A 74 -13.90 14.61 -10.67
C GLY A 74 -13.05 13.53 -11.32
N MET A 75 -13.40 12.27 -11.07
CA MET A 75 -12.73 11.07 -11.62
C MET A 75 -13.74 10.08 -12.23
N ASP A 76 -14.91 10.55 -12.62
CA ASP A 76 -16.06 9.75 -13.08
C ASP A 76 -15.77 8.93 -14.35
N ASP A 77 -14.74 9.30 -15.10
CA ASP A 77 -14.29 8.64 -16.32
C ASP A 77 -13.23 7.55 -16.06
N ILE A 78 -12.76 7.40 -14.82
CA ILE A 78 -11.70 6.42 -14.49
C ILE A 78 -12.32 5.06 -14.17
N SER A 79 -11.91 4.04 -14.93
CA SER A 79 -12.22 2.65 -14.63
C SER A 79 -11.34 2.13 -13.50
N VAL A 80 -11.94 1.72 -12.39
CA VAL A 80 -11.21 1.18 -11.23
C VAL A 80 -10.48 -0.11 -11.62
N ASN A 81 -11.16 -0.98 -12.38
CA ASN A 81 -10.63 -2.30 -12.79
C ASN A 81 -9.44 -2.20 -13.75
N ARG A 82 -9.36 -1.12 -14.53
CA ARG A 82 -8.26 -0.89 -15.49
C ARG A 82 -7.08 -0.16 -14.87
N GLN A 83 -7.33 0.66 -13.86
CA GLN A 83 -6.29 1.48 -13.26
C GLN A 83 -5.63 0.84 -12.04
N MET A 84 -6.23 -0.21 -11.50
CA MET A 84 -5.73 -0.87 -10.29
C MET A 84 -5.84 -2.39 -10.41
N SER A 85 -4.85 -3.08 -9.83
CA SER A 85 -4.97 -4.50 -9.51
C SER A 85 -5.99 -4.67 -8.37
N ILE A 86 -7.01 -5.49 -8.59
CA ILE A 86 -8.15 -5.69 -7.66
C ILE A 86 -8.33 -7.14 -7.23
N SER A 87 -7.33 -7.98 -7.46
CA SER A 87 -7.40 -9.41 -7.12
C SER A 87 -7.56 -9.66 -5.63
N MET A 88 -6.90 -8.85 -4.79
CA MET A 88 -7.04 -8.92 -3.33
C MET A 88 -8.46 -8.58 -2.89
N GLU A 89 -9.04 -7.54 -3.47
CA GLU A 89 -10.38 -7.08 -3.15
C GLU A 89 -11.43 -8.14 -3.50
N TYR A 90 -11.28 -8.80 -4.64
CA TYR A 90 -12.13 -9.94 -5.02
C TYR A 90 -11.92 -11.16 -4.12
N PHE A 91 -10.68 -11.47 -3.76
CA PHE A 91 -10.36 -12.55 -2.81
C PHE A 91 -11.08 -12.34 -1.46
N LEU A 92 -11.00 -11.14 -0.91
CA LEU A 92 -11.66 -10.81 0.37
C LEU A 92 -13.17 -10.78 0.25
N GLY A 93 -13.70 -10.14 -0.79
CA GLY A 93 -15.15 -10.01 -0.99
C GLY A 93 -15.83 -11.34 -1.24
N TYR A 94 -15.32 -12.16 -2.15
CA TYR A 94 -15.87 -13.50 -2.42
C TYR A 94 -15.63 -14.47 -1.27
N GLY A 95 -14.48 -14.39 -0.60
CA GLY A 95 -14.21 -15.20 0.58
C GLY A 95 -15.24 -14.96 1.69
N TYR A 96 -15.64 -13.69 1.90
CA TYR A 96 -16.70 -13.37 2.85
C TYR A 96 -18.08 -13.90 2.43
N ARG A 97 -18.42 -13.79 1.15
CA ARG A 97 -19.67 -14.36 0.62
C ARG A 97 -19.71 -15.87 0.80
N LEU A 98 -18.60 -16.55 0.52
CA LEU A 98 -18.47 -17.99 0.71
C LEU A 98 -18.61 -18.37 2.19
N LYS A 99 -17.96 -17.62 3.11
CA LYS A 99 -18.16 -17.79 4.56
C LYS A 99 -19.65 -17.75 4.94
N ASN A 100 -20.34 -16.69 4.49
CA ASN A 100 -21.76 -16.52 4.82
C ASN A 100 -22.65 -17.63 4.23
N LEU A 101 -22.31 -18.12 3.03
CA LEU A 101 -23.01 -19.24 2.41
C LEU A 101 -22.83 -20.54 3.21
N ILE A 102 -21.59 -20.86 3.63
CA ILE A 102 -21.25 -22.10 4.34
C ILE A 102 -21.87 -22.11 5.75
N PHE A 103 -21.82 -20.98 6.45
CA PHE A 103 -22.29 -20.89 7.84
C PHE A 103 -23.73 -20.40 7.96
N SER A 104 -24.44 -20.22 6.85
CA SER A 104 -25.84 -19.74 6.78
C SER A 104 -26.07 -18.44 7.59
N VAL A 105 -25.07 -17.58 7.68
CA VAL A 105 -25.12 -16.33 8.43
C VAL A 105 -25.64 -15.22 7.52
N ASN A 106 -26.88 -14.79 7.77
CA ASN A 106 -27.52 -13.68 7.02
C ASN A 106 -27.05 -12.29 7.52
N ASN A 107 -25.75 -12.07 7.64
CA ASN A 107 -25.23 -10.75 7.97
C ASN A 107 -25.37 -9.83 6.77
N LYS A 108 -26.38 -8.96 6.78
CA LYS A 108 -26.51 -7.89 5.78
C LYS A 108 -25.34 -6.94 5.95
N ILE A 109 -24.44 -6.94 4.98
CA ILE A 109 -23.38 -5.94 4.91
C ILE A 109 -24.03 -4.58 4.64
N SER A 110 -23.91 -3.65 5.57
CA SER A 110 -24.31 -2.28 5.35
C SER A 110 -23.47 -1.68 4.23
N LYS A 111 -24.09 -0.92 3.34
CA LYS A 111 -23.37 -0.22 2.26
C LYS A 111 -22.32 0.75 2.81
N TYR A 112 -22.58 1.28 4.01
CA TYR A 112 -21.73 2.25 4.69
C TYR A 112 -21.72 2.00 6.19
N GLY A 113 -20.74 2.54 6.89
CA GLY A 113 -20.62 2.44 8.33
C GLY A 113 -19.66 1.35 8.79
N ASP A 114 -19.59 1.17 10.09
CA ASP A 114 -18.75 0.12 10.69
C ASP A 114 -19.39 -1.25 10.46
N ASN A 115 -18.83 -1.98 9.50
CA ASN A 115 -19.07 -3.39 9.33
C ASN A 115 -17.99 -4.17 10.08
N SER A 116 -18.04 -4.14 11.40
CA SER A 116 -17.03 -4.78 12.29
C SER A 116 -16.74 -6.22 11.90
N ASP A 117 -17.79 -7.01 11.58
CA ASP A 117 -17.64 -8.40 11.14
C ASP A 117 -16.86 -8.52 9.82
N PHE A 118 -17.18 -7.72 8.80
CA PHE A 118 -16.42 -7.73 7.54
C PHE A 118 -15.00 -7.18 7.72
N SER A 119 -14.82 -6.16 8.55
CA SER A 119 -13.50 -5.57 8.84
C SER A 119 -12.59 -6.59 9.55
N GLN A 120 -13.11 -7.31 10.54
CA GLN A 120 -12.38 -8.38 11.23
C GLN A 120 -12.08 -9.55 10.30
N TRP A 121 -13.03 -9.94 9.45
CA TRP A 121 -12.83 -10.96 8.43
C TRP A 121 -11.69 -10.58 7.46
N ALA A 122 -11.71 -9.37 6.93
CA ALA A 122 -10.69 -8.91 5.99
C ALA A 122 -9.29 -8.96 6.61
N ARG A 123 -9.14 -8.50 7.88
CA ARG A 123 -7.89 -8.59 8.63
C ARG A 123 -7.45 -10.02 8.83
N LEU A 124 -8.35 -10.88 9.32
CA LEU A 124 -8.06 -12.29 9.57
C LEU A 124 -7.55 -12.98 8.29
N GLN A 125 -8.23 -12.75 7.16
CA GLN A 125 -7.81 -13.36 5.89
C GLN A 125 -6.44 -12.90 5.43
N ILE A 126 -6.13 -11.61 5.54
CA ILE A 126 -4.81 -11.10 5.17
C ILE A 126 -3.73 -11.60 6.13
N TRP A 127 -3.99 -11.69 7.43
CA TRP A 127 -3.01 -12.26 8.38
C TRP A 127 -2.69 -13.73 8.07
N ILE A 128 -3.72 -14.54 7.83
CA ILE A 128 -3.52 -15.94 7.43
C ILE A 128 -2.73 -15.99 6.12
N TRP A 129 -3.16 -15.21 5.13
CA TRP A 129 -2.56 -15.22 3.80
C TRP A 129 -1.09 -14.82 3.80
N ILE A 130 -0.74 -13.69 4.40
CA ILE A 130 0.67 -13.25 4.47
C ILE A 130 1.53 -14.18 5.34
N SER A 131 0.94 -14.83 6.37
CA SER A 131 1.65 -15.78 7.22
C SER A 131 2.04 -17.06 6.46
N LEU A 132 1.32 -17.42 5.38
CA LEU A 132 1.73 -18.49 4.47
C LEU A 132 3.12 -18.25 3.87
N SER A 133 3.57 -16.99 3.76
CA SER A 133 4.93 -16.68 3.29
C SER A 133 6.01 -17.35 4.13
N ALA A 134 5.85 -17.43 5.45
CA ALA A 134 6.80 -18.12 6.33
C ALA A 134 6.84 -19.63 6.05
N GLY A 135 5.66 -20.23 5.82
CA GLY A 135 5.57 -21.64 5.41
C GLY A 135 6.16 -21.88 4.01
N LEU A 136 5.97 -20.96 3.07
CA LEU A 136 6.53 -21.06 1.72
C LEU A 136 8.06 -20.91 1.73
N ILE A 137 8.63 -20.06 2.58
CA ILE A 137 10.08 -19.96 2.80
C ILE A 137 10.61 -21.29 3.34
N PHE A 138 9.96 -21.86 4.35
CA PHE A 138 10.29 -23.19 4.88
C PHE A 138 10.25 -24.26 3.78
N LEU A 139 9.19 -24.33 2.98
CA LEU A 139 9.07 -25.30 1.88
C LEU A 139 10.14 -25.08 0.81
N TRP A 140 10.43 -23.84 0.46
CA TRP A 140 11.46 -23.54 -0.53
C TRP A 140 12.84 -24.00 -0.05
N LEU A 141 13.17 -23.75 1.22
CA LEU A 141 14.41 -24.25 1.83
C LEU A 141 14.51 -25.79 1.77
N LEU A 142 13.43 -26.51 2.08
CA LEU A 142 13.41 -27.98 1.96
C LEU A 142 13.58 -28.47 0.51
N ILE A 143 12.98 -27.78 -0.46
CA ILE A 143 13.14 -28.08 -1.88
C ILE A 143 14.59 -27.86 -2.31
N LEU A 144 15.23 -26.82 -1.80
CA LEU A 144 16.67 -26.56 -1.99
C LEU A 144 17.57 -27.48 -1.19
N ARG A 145 17.06 -28.55 -0.54
CA ARG A 145 17.79 -29.53 0.26
C ARG A 145 18.48 -28.92 1.49
N CYS A 146 17.97 -27.85 2.03
CA CYS A 146 18.37 -27.36 3.35
C CYS A 146 17.90 -28.35 4.43
N SER A 147 18.65 -28.51 5.50
CA SER A 147 18.24 -29.39 6.59
C SER A 147 16.94 -28.87 7.25
N LEU A 148 16.18 -29.80 7.83
CA LEU A 148 14.89 -29.47 8.45
C LEU A 148 15.01 -28.35 9.50
N VAL A 149 16.06 -28.43 10.34
CA VAL A 149 16.30 -27.45 11.41
C VAL A 149 16.50 -26.05 10.85
N PHE A 150 17.39 -25.87 9.90
CA PHE A 150 17.65 -24.55 9.31
C PHE A 150 16.47 -24.07 8.44
N SER A 151 15.70 -24.99 7.86
CA SER A 151 14.47 -24.62 7.15
C SER A 151 13.41 -24.06 8.10
N VAL A 152 13.22 -24.65 9.28
CA VAL A 152 12.34 -24.13 10.34
C VAL A 152 12.82 -22.77 10.83
N LEU A 153 14.10 -22.67 11.19
CA LEU A 153 14.69 -21.42 11.69
C LEU A 153 14.60 -20.30 10.65
N GLY A 154 14.79 -20.58 9.36
CA GLY A 154 14.63 -19.60 8.29
C GLY A 154 13.19 -19.07 8.15
N GLY A 155 12.21 -19.98 8.26
CA GLY A 155 10.80 -19.59 8.28
C GLY A 155 10.43 -18.77 9.53
N ILE A 156 10.95 -19.14 10.71
CA ILE A 156 10.73 -18.39 11.96
C ILE A 156 11.43 -17.03 11.90
N LEU A 157 12.64 -16.93 11.37
CA LEU A 157 13.33 -15.64 11.20
C LEU A 157 12.48 -14.66 10.39
N PHE A 158 11.89 -15.10 9.29
CA PHE A 158 10.93 -14.26 8.54
C PHE A 158 9.71 -13.90 9.40
N ALA A 159 9.18 -14.87 10.15
CA ALA A 159 7.96 -14.68 10.94
C ALA A 159 8.12 -13.58 12.01
N VAL A 160 9.29 -13.51 12.68
CA VAL A 160 9.55 -12.58 13.78
C VAL A 160 10.24 -11.28 13.37
N SER A 161 10.73 -11.19 12.12
CA SER A 161 11.47 -10.02 11.66
C SER A 161 10.60 -8.75 11.64
N PRO A 162 11.03 -7.63 12.23
CA PRO A 162 10.33 -6.36 12.15
C PRO A 162 10.07 -5.92 10.71
N ALA A 163 10.98 -6.19 9.79
CA ALA A 163 10.80 -5.87 8.37
C ALA A 163 9.66 -6.65 7.71
N ALA A 164 9.36 -7.88 8.16
CA ALA A 164 8.24 -8.67 7.65
C ALA A 164 6.89 -8.25 8.24
N ILE A 165 6.91 -7.68 9.45
CA ILE A 165 5.70 -7.34 10.21
C ILE A 165 5.30 -5.88 10.00
N ALA A 166 6.25 -4.97 9.78
CA ALA A 166 6.05 -3.52 9.78
C ALA A 166 4.87 -3.00 8.92
N ARG A 167 4.48 -3.72 7.87
CA ARG A 167 3.34 -3.38 7.01
C ARG A 167 2.31 -4.52 6.91
N ALA A 168 2.29 -5.43 7.89
CA ALA A 168 1.40 -6.59 7.91
C ALA A 168 0.65 -6.73 9.24
N THR A 169 0.44 -5.62 9.95
CA THR A 169 -0.12 -5.57 11.30
C THR A 169 -1.66 -5.56 11.36
N GLY A 170 -2.32 -5.55 10.21
CA GLY A 170 -3.79 -5.56 10.14
C GLY A 170 -4.43 -4.18 9.98
N GLN A 171 -3.67 -3.09 10.09
CA GLN A 171 -4.08 -1.77 9.59
C GLN A 171 -3.82 -1.64 8.09
N ASP A 172 -2.85 -2.41 7.59
CA ASP A 172 -2.38 -2.36 6.22
C ASP A 172 -3.06 -3.43 5.36
N LEU A 173 -4.18 -3.06 4.76
CA LEU A 173 -4.80 -3.83 3.68
C LEU A 173 -4.14 -3.40 2.36
N ILE A 174 -2.96 -3.97 2.07
CA ILE A 174 -2.11 -3.58 0.95
C ILE A 174 -1.80 -4.75 0.03
N ARG A 175 -1.58 -4.46 -1.25
CA ARG A 175 -1.39 -5.46 -2.30
C ARG A 175 -0.14 -6.28 -2.14
N GLU A 176 0.94 -5.72 -1.58
CA GLU A 176 2.15 -6.47 -1.28
C GLU A 176 1.88 -7.65 -0.32
N ASN A 177 1.03 -7.48 0.70
CA ASN A 177 0.66 -8.55 1.63
C ASN A 177 -0.08 -9.70 0.94
N PHE A 178 -0.80 -9.38 -0.13
CA PHE A 178 -1.48 -10.38 -0.95
C PHE A 178 -0.55 -11.03 -1.97
N ALA A 179 0.35 -10.27 -2.60
CA ALA A 179 1.21 -10.73 -3.68
C ALA A 179 2.42 -11.56 -3.22
N ILE A 180 3.04 -11.23 -2.06
CA ILE A 180 4.26 -11.90 -1.58
C ILE A 180 4.10 -13.41 -1.45
N PRO A 181 3.03 -13.97 -0.83
CA PRO A 181 2.83 -15.41 -0.81
C PRO A 181 2.76 -16.02 -2.21
N ILE A 182 2.13 -15.36 -3.18
CA ILE A 182 2.00 -15.86 -4.55
C ILE A 182 3.36 -15.83 -5.27
N ILE A 183 4.15 -14.77 -5.09
CA ILE A 183 5.52 -14.67 -5.61
C ILE A 183 6.37 -15.82 -5.06
N LEU A 184 6.35 -16.06 -3.75
CA LEU A 184 7.08 -17.16 -3.12
C LEU A 184 6.59 -18.52 -3.60
N ALA A 185 5.27 -18.70 -3.76
CA ALA A 185 4.71 -19.92 -4.34
C ALA A 185 5.20 -20.16 -5.78
N THR A 186 5.40 -19.09 -6.58
CA THR A 186 5.97 -19.20 -7.92
C THR A 186 7.38 -19.76 -7.88
N PHE A 187 8.24 -19.27 -6.98
CA PHE A 187 9.60 -19.82 -6.79
C PHE A 187 9.56 -21.27 -6.27
N VAL A 188 8.70 -21.56 -5.30
CA VAL A 188 8.51 -22.93 -4.79
C VAL A 188 8.10 -23.88 -5.91
N CYS A 189 7.12 -23.53 -6.74
CA CYS A 189 6.67 -24.34 -7.88
C CYS A 189 7.78 -24.52 -8.92
N TYR A 190 8.56 -23.49 -9.22
CA TYR A 190 9.70 -23.54 -10.13
C TYR A 190 10.73 -24.57 -9.68
N PHE A 191 11.25 -24.45 -8.47
CA PHE A 191 12.27 -25.37 -7.95
C PHE A 191 11.72 -26.78 -7.67
N TRP A 192 10.42 -26.88 -7.32
CA TRP A 192 9.75 -28.17 -7.17
C TRP A 192 9.61 -28.92 -8.49
N TYR A 193 9.34 -28.21 -9.58
CA TYR A 193 9.33 -28.79 -10.92
C TYR A 193 10.73 -29.26 -11.33
N LEU A 194 11.75 -28.42 -11.18
CA LEU A 194 13.15 -28.78 -11.49
C LEU A 194 13.63 -30.04 -10.75
N ARG A 195 13.16 -30.25 -9.52
CA ARG A 195 13.53 -31.42 -8.73
C ARG A 195 12.93 -32.75 -9.23
N LYS A 196 11.68 -32.70 -9.66
CA LYS A 196 10.93 -33.85 -10.23
C LYS A 196 9.87 -33.29 -11.19
N PRO A 197 10.13 -33.27 -12.50
CA PRO A 197 9.19 -32.74 -13.48
C PRO A 197 7.90 -33.57 -13.53
N LYS A 198 6.76 -32.90 -13.38
CA LYS A 198 5.42 -33.47 -13.53
C LYS A 198 4.46 -32.39 -14.05
N LYS A 199 3.54 -32.77 -14.95
CA LYS A 199 2.61 -31.84 -15.64
C LYS A 199 1.84 -30.94 -14.66
N TYR A 200 1.30 -31.49 -13.55
CA TYR A 200 0.54 -30.71 -12.59
C TYR A 200 1.35 -29.59 -11.92
N LYS A 201 2.67 -29.80 -11.70
CA LYS A 201 3.53 -28.75 -11.14
C LYS A 201 3.76 -27.61 -12.13
N LEU A 202 3.80 -27.93 -13.41
CA LEU A 202 3.89 -26.93 -14.47
C LEU A 202 2.64 -26.06 -14.52
N VAL A 203 1.46 -26.70 -14.36
CA VAL A 203 0.19 -25.97 -14.27
C VAL A 203 0.16 -25.06 -13.05
N LEU A 204 0.57 -25.58 -11.88
CA LEU A 204 0.65 -24.77 -10.64
C LEU A 204 1.64 -23.61 -10.78
N PHE A 205 2.75 -23.81 -11.46
CA PHE A 205 3.71 -22.75 -11.77
C PHE A 205 3.07 -21.67 -12.67
N GLY A 206 2.39 -22.07 -13.72
CA GLY A 206 1.67 -21.13 -14.61
C GLY A 206 0.58 -20.34 -13.87
N LEU A 207 -0.23 -21.01 -13.06
CA LEU A 207 -1.26 -20.37 -12.23
C LEU A 207 -0.66 -19.38 -11.22
N SER A 208 0.47 -19.73 -10.62
CA SER A 208 1.14 -18.84 -9.65
C SER A 208 1.73 -17.60 -10.34
N ILE A 209 2.29 -17.71 -11.55
CA ILE A 209 2.74 -16.55 -12.35
C ILE A 209 1.55 -15.64 -12.67
N PHE A 210 0.45 -16.22 -13.20
CA PHE A 210 -0.74 -15.45 -13.54
C PHE A 210 -1.31 -14.72 -12.32
N GLY A 211 -1.47 -15.44 -11.20
CA GLY A 211 -1.96 -14.87 -9.93
C GLY A 211 -1.04 -13.77 -9.38
N ALA A 212 0.28 -13.95 -9.46
CA ALA A 212 1.24 -12.95 -9.04
C ALA A 212 1.12 -11.67 -9.89
N LEU A 213 1.14 -11.79 -11.23
CA LEU A 213 1.00 -10.66 -12.15
C LEU A 213 -0.34 -9.94 -11.97
N ALA A 214 -1.42 -10.66 -11.68
CA ALA A 214 -2.73 -10.08 -11.42
C ALA A 214 -2.84 -9.38 -10.06
N SER A 215 -1.93 -9.63 -9.13
CA SER A 215 -2.05 -9.19 -7.73
C SER A 215 -1.42 -7.83 -7.42
N TRP A 216 -0.31 -7.47 -8.06
CA TRP A 216 0.45 -6.26 -7.72
C TRP A 216 1.40 -5.82 -8.84
N ASP A 217 1.45 -4.51 -9.13
CA ASP A 217 2.27 -3.93 -10.20
C ASP A 217 3.77 -4.24 -10.06
N MET A 218 4.29 -4.27 -8.83
CA MET A 218 5.70 -4.52 -8.57
C MET A 218 6.14 -5.96 -8.87
N VAL A 219 5.21 -6.87 -9.10
CA VAL A 219 5.53 -8.26 -9.49
C VAL A 219 6.29 -8.30 -10.80
N GLN A 220 5.96 -7.43 -11.77
CA GLN A 220 6.69 -7.34 -13.03
C GLN A 220 8.16 -6.94 -12.83
N LEU A 221 8.47 -6.07 -11.85
CA LEU A 221 9.85 -5.79 -11.46
C LEU A 221 10.51 -7.01 -10.84
N CYS A 222 9.83 -7.71 -9.92
CA CYS A 222 10.35 -8.91 -9.29
C CYS A 222 10.71 -9.98 -10.32
N PHE A 223 9.84 -10.23 -11.26
CA PHE A 223 10.05 -11.19 -12.34
C PHE A 223 11.10 -10.71 -13.36
N GLY A 224 11.17 -9.40 -13.61
CA GLY A 224 12.24 -8.80 -14.42
C GLY A 224 13.62 -9.01 -13.81
N VAL A 225 13.76 -8.79 -12.50
CA VAL A 225 14.99 -9.04 -11.74
C VAL A 225 15.36 -10.54 -11.78
N TRP A 226 14.38 -11.42 -11.67
CA TRP A 226 14.59 -12.86 -11.83
C TRP A 226 15.09 -13.18 -13.26
N GLY A 227 14.50 -12.60 -14.26
CA GLY A 227 14.94 -12.77 -15.65
C GLY A 227 16.38 -12.29 -15.87
N ILE A 228 16.76 -11.14 -15.31
CA ILE A 228 18.13 -10.63 -15.36
C ILE A 228 19.10 -11.60 -14.69
N PHE A 229 18.74 -12.11 -13.50
CA PHE A 229 19.54 -13.15 -12.84
C PHE A 229 19.73 -14.38 -13.73
N GLU A 230 18.66 -14.85 -14.38
CA GLU A 230 18.74 -16.03 -15.26
C GLU A 230 19.62 -15.79 -16.47
N ILE A 231 19.55 -14.62 -17.09
CA ILE A 231 20.44 -14.22 -18.18
C ILE A 231 21.90 -14.25 -17.71
N ILE A 232 22.21 -13.65 -16.54
CA ILE A 232 23.56 -13.66 -15.96
C ILE A 232 24.02 -15.10 -15.68
N ARG A 233 23.13 -15.93 -15.11
CA ARG A 233 23.41 -17.34 -14.82
C ARG A 233 23.74 -18.12 -16.07
N LEU A 234 22.94 -18.01 -17.11
CA LEU A 234 23.18 -18.66 -18.41
C LEU A 234 24.50 -18.21 -19.02
N PHE A 235 24.81 -16.93 -18.90
CA PHE A 235 26.07 -16.36 -19.36
C PHE A 235 27.29 -16.94 -18.63
N VAL A 236 27.26 -16.95 -17.29
CA VAL A 236 28.38 -17.48 -16.48
C VAL A 236 28.57 -18.99 -16.67
N CYS A 237 27.48 -19.74 -16.86
CA CYS A 237 27.52 -21.20 -17.05
C CYS A 237 27.90 -21.63 -18.46
N SER A 238 27.79 -20.75 -19.49
CA SER A 238 28.06 -21.09 -20.89
C SER A 238 29.50 -21.51 -21.17
N GLY A 239 30.44 -21.21 -20.27
CA GLY A 239 31.83 -21.64 -20.37
C GLY A 239 32.11 -23.03 -19.80
N LYS A 240 31.13 -23.68 -19.16
CA LYS A 240 31.21 -25.02 -18.63
C LYS A 240 30.34 -25.95 -19.49
N THR A 241 30.76 -27.12 -19.79
CA THR A 241 30.14 -28.14 -20.68
C THR A 241 28.70 -28.57 -20.25
N GLN A 242 28.10 -27.93 -19.29
CA GLN A 242 26.72 -28.21 -18.88
C GLN A 242 25.73 -27.50 -19.78
N GLN A 243 25.02 -28.24 -20.60
CA GLN A 243 23.86 -27.72 -21.35
C GLN A 243 22.81 -27.16 -20.40
N PRO A 244 22.11 -26.07 -20.77
CA PRO A 244 20.95 -25.61 -20.01
C PRO A 244 19.98 -26.76 -19.83
N ASN A 245 19.52 -26.97 -18.59
CA ASN A 245 18.60 -28.07 -18.27
C ASN A 245 17.31 -27.91 -19.09
N GLN A 246 16.89 -28.97 -19.80
CA GLN A 246 15.68 -28.95 -20.62
C GLN A 246 14.43 -28.54 -19.83
N GLU A 247 14.35 -28.92 -18.57
CA GLU A 247 13.24 -28.56 -17.68
C GLU A 247 13.19 -27.06 -17.39
N SER A 248 14.34 -26.40 -17.24
CA SER A 248 14.40 -24.94 -17.09
C SER A 248 13.86 -24.23 -18.33
N ASN A 249 14.19 -24.71 -19.51
CA ASN A 249 13.68 -24.16 -20.77
C ASN A 249 12.14 -24.24 -20.85
N ILE A 250 11.56 -25.39 -20.47
CA ILE A 250 10.10 -25.57 -20.44
C ILE A 250 9.45 -24.53 -19.50
N LEU A 251 10.02 -24.34 -18.31
CA LEU A 251 9.50 -23.36 -17.34
C LEU A 251 9.53 -21.94 -17.86
N TRP A 252 10.62 -21.50 -18.51
CA TRP A 252 10.71 -20.15 -19.06
C TRP A 252 9.80 -19.94 -20.27
N ARG A 253 9.54 -20.96 -21.07
CA ARG A 253 8.49 -20.89 -22.12
C ARG A 253 7.09 -20.72 -21.52
N VAL A 254 6.76 -21.50 -20.49
CA VAL A 254 5.48 -21.35 -19.78
C VAL A 254 5.39 -19.96 -19.17
N PHE A 255 6.47 -19.44 -18.58
CA PHE A 255 6.51 -18.11 -18.05
C PHE A 255 6.18 -17.04 -19.12
N PHE A 256 6.81 -17.15 -20.27
CA PHE A 256 6.58 -16.25 -21.39
C PHE A 256 5.12 -16.29 -21.86
N VAL A 257 4.59 -17.48 -22.13
CA VAL A 257 3.22 -17.66 -22.60
C VAL A 257 2.20 -17.14 -21.57
N VAL A 258 2.38 -17.48 -20.29
CA VAL A 258 1.47 -17.02 -19.24
C VAL A 258 1.55 -15.50 -19.04
N SER A 259 2.72 -14.89 -19.19
CA SER A 259 2.86 -13.43 -19.13
C SER A 259 2.11 -12.73 -20.26
N ILE A 260 2.15 -13.29 -21.48
CA ILE A 260 1.36 -12.78 -22.62
C ILE A 260 -0.14 -12.91 -22.31
N ILE A 261 -0.58 -14.08 -21.87
CA ILE A 261 -2.00 -14.33 -21.52
C ILE A 261 -2.45 -13.36 -20.43
N ALA A 262 -1.65 -13.16 -19.37
CA ALA A 262 -1.96 -12.21 -18.31
C ALA A 262 -2.09 -10.77 -18.83
N GLY A 263 -1.20 -10.35 -19.73
CA GLY A 263 -1.24 -9.03 -20.35
C GLY A 263 -2.50 -8.75 -21.18
N PHE A 264 -3.13 -9.78 -21.76
CA PHE A 264 -4.40 -9.65 -22.47
C PHE A 264 -5.62 -9.74 -21.55
N ILE A 265 -5.60 -10.64 -20.56
CA ILE A 265 -6.77 -10.97 -19.74
C ILE A 265 -6.92 -10.02 -18.55
N VAL A 266 -5.82 -9.60 -17.92
CA VAL A 266 -5.88 -8.77 -16.71
C VAL A 266 -6.05 -7.30 -17.11
N PRO A 267 -7.21 -6.65 -16.78
CA PRO A 267 -7.54 -5.33 -17.32
C PRO A 267 -6.50 -4.26 -17.01
N TYR A 268 -5.94 -4.24 -15.80
CA TYR A 268 -4.96 -3.22 -15.46
C TYR A 268 -3.60 -3.43 -16.16
N LEU A 269 -3.18 -4.67 -16.40
CA LEU A 269 -1.97 -4.97 -17.19
C LEU A 269 -2.12 -4.53 -18.63
N HIS A 270 -3.31 -4.75 -19.20
CA HIS A 270 -3.65 -4.30 -20.53
C HIS A 270 -3.61 -2.77 -20.65
N GLU A 271 -4.28 -2.06 -19.74
CA GLU A 271 -4.32 -0.59 -19.72
C GLU A 271 -2.94 0.04 -19.52
N HIS A 272 -2.09 -0.58 -18.69
CA HIS A 272 -0.73 -0.13 -18.48
C HIS A 272 0.27 -0.59 -19.55
N ASN A 273 -0.20 -1.16 -20.64
CA ASN A 273 0.64 -1.63 -21.76
C ASN A 273 1.73 -2.62 -21.32
N PHE A 274 1.42 -3.53 -20.38
CA PHE A 274 2.36 -4.50 -19.83
C PHE A 274 3.08 -5.32 -20.90
N LEU A 275 2.38 -5.68 -22.00
CA LEU A 275 2.97 -6.41 -23.13
C LEU A 275 4.11 -5.65 -23.80
N MET A 276 4.13 -4.32 -23.68
CA MET A 276 5.23 -3.46 -24.15
C MET A 276 6.33 -3.25 -23.11
N SER A 277 6.24 -3.89 -21.94
CA SER A 277 7.27 -3.76 -20.90
C SER A 277 8.59 -4.39 -21.32
N PRO A 278 9.75 -3.89 -20.83
CA PRO A 278 11.06 -4.50 -21.08
C PRO A 278 11.11 -5.98 -20.64
N PHE A 279 10.32 -6.32 -19.64
CA PHE A 279 10.22 -7.69 -19.14
C PHE A 279 9.68 -8.66 -20.21
N VAL A 280 8.57 -8.30 -20.87
CA VAL A 280 7.91 -9.16 -21.87
C VAL A 280 8.60 -9.07 -23.24
N THR A 281 9.06 -7.88 -23.64
CA THR A 281 9.59 -7.64 -25.00
C THR A 281 11.07 -7.98 -25.13
N ILE A 282 11.85 -7.91 -24.06
CA ILE A 282 13.32 -8.10 -24.10
C ILE A 282 13.73 -9.29 -23.23
N ILE A 283 13.43 -9.24 -21.91
CA ILE A 283 13.98 -10.19 -20.96
C ILE A 283 13.52 -11.63 -21.24
N LEU A 284 12.20 -11.84 -21.31
CA LEU A 284 11.66 -13.19 -21.53
C LEU A 284 12.05 -13.80 -22.90
N PRO A 285 11.93 -13.09 -24.04
CA PRO A 285 12.39 -13.62 -25.31
C PRO A 285 13.88 -13.95 -25.33
N THR A 286 14.72 -13.10 -24.70
CA THR A 286 16.16 -13.35 -24.57
C THR A 286 16.44 -14.63 -23.83
N ILE A 287 15.80 -14.88 -22.68
CA ILE A 287 15.99 -16.12 -21.92
C ILE A 287 15.59 -17.32 -22.75
N VAL A 288 14.42 -17.26 -23.40
CA VAL A 288 13.93 -18.34 -24.27
C VAL A 288 14.96 -18.63 -25.39
N LEU A 289 15.44 -17.58 -26.07
CA LEU A 289 16.45 -17.72 -27.14
C LEU A 289 17.77 -18.31 -26.64
N LEU A 290 18.26 -17.84 -25.48
CA LEU A 290 19.51 -18.33 -24.88
C LEU A 290 19.44 -19.83 -24.49
N HIS A 291 18.25 -20.37 -24.22
CA HIS A 291 18.06 -21.79 -23.97
C HIS A 291 18.07 -22.64 -25.24
N PHE A 292 17.84 -22.05 -26.43
CA PHE A 292 17.86 -22.78 -27.71
C PHE A 292 19.23 -22.79 -28.37
N VAL A 293 20.03 -21.76 -28.16
CA VAL A 293 21.27 -21.54 -28.92
C VAL A 293 22.48 -21.98 -28.08
N LYS A 294 23.23 -22.98 -28.58
CA LYS A 294 24.58 -23.29 -28.06
C LYS A 294 25.51 -22.14 -28.44
N MET A 295 25.76 -21.24 -27.52
CA MET A 295 26.56 -20.05 -27.83
C MET A 295 27.97 -20.13 -27.22
N GLU A 296 28.98 -19.80 -28.02
CA GLU A 296 30.33 -19.51 -27.59
C GLU A 296 30.36 -18.14 -26.81
N ARG A 297 31.31 -17.96 -25.90
CA ARG A 297 31.37 -16.78 -25.02
C ARG A 297 31.27 -15.45 -25.75
N TRP A 298 31.93 -15.28 -26.88
CA TRP A 298 31.91 -14.02 -27.65
C TRP A 298 30.54 -13.73 -28.29
N LYS A 299 29.80 -14.76 -28.70
CA LYS A 299 28.42 -14.62 -29.23
C LYS A 299 27.46 -14.16 -28.14
N ILE A 300 27.72 -14.56 -26.89
CA ILE A 300 26.94 -14.12 -25.74
C ILE A 300 27.24 -12.65 -25.40
N LEU A 301 28.51 -12.22 -25.45
CA LEU A 301 28.88 -10.81 -25.33
C LEU A 301 28.20 -9.94 -26.37
N PHE A 302 28.20 -10.42 -27.64
CA PHE A 302 27.47 -9.75 -28.71
C PHE A 302 25.95 -9.74 -28.46
N GLY A 303 25.38 -10.84 -27.96
CA GLY A 303 23.98 -10.90 -27.56
C GLY A 303 23.63 -9.93 -26.45
N LEU A 304 24.47 -9.78 -25.42
CA LEU A 304 24.29 -8.78 -24.36
C LEU A 304 24.38 -7.36 -24.90
N PHE A 305 25.35 -7.09 -25.77
CA PHE A 305 25.46 -5.81 -26.45
C PHE A 305 24.22 -5.48 -27.28
N LEU A 306 23.70 -6.47 -28.01
CA LEU A 306 22.45 -6.34 -28.77
C LEU A 306 21.25 -6.08 -27.84
N ILE A 307 21.17 -6.75 -26.67
CA ILE A 307 20.13 -6.51 -25.66
C ILE A 307 20.21 -5.10 -25.12
N ILE A 308 21.40 -4.60 -24.84
CA ILE A 308 21.59 -3.20 -24.39
C ILE A 308 21.12 -2.23 -25.47
N ILE A 309 21.47 -2.50 -26.74
CA ILE A 309 20.99 -1.69 -27.88
C ILE A 309 19.49 -1.75 -27.98
N LEU A 310 18.90 -2.95 -27.94
CA LEU A 310 17.45 -3.13 -28.02
C LEU A 310 16.75 -2.45 -26.84
N PHE A 311 17.34 -2.47 -25.64
CA PHE A 311 16.83 -1.76 -24.47
C PHE A 311 16.89 -0.25 -24.66
N CYS A 312 18.00 0.27 -25.21
CA CYS A 312 18.12 1.69 -25.53
C CYS A 312 17.15 2.14 -26.63
N LEU A 313 17.01 1.34 -27.68
CA LEU A 313 16.05 1.57 -28.75
C LEU A 313 14.62 1.47 -28.21
N TRP A 314 14.33 0.47 -27.39
CA TRP A 314 13.05 0.32 -26.72
C TRP A 314 12.75 1.55 -25.85
N PHE A 315 13.70 1.99 -25.04
CA PHE A 315 13.54 3.19 -24.20
C PHE A 315 13.31 4.43 -25.06
N PHE A 316 14.01 4.56 -26.18
CA PHE A 316 13.85 5.69 -27.08
C PHE A 316 12.52 5.70 -27.82
N PHE A 317 12.10 4.56 -28.37
CA PHE A 317 10.89 4.46 -29.19
C PHE A 317 9.63 4.28 -28.33
N PHE A 318 9.65 3.41 -27.33
CA PHE A 318 8.48 3.07 -26.51
C PHE A 318 8.25 3.99 -25.32
N SER A 319 9.22 4.83 -24.94
CA SER A 319 8.95 5.90 -23.98
C SER A 319 7.85 6.85 -24.46
N ARG A 320 7.64 6.95 -25.77
CA ARG A 320 6.57 7.75 -26.39
C ARG A 320 5.23 7.00 -26.53
N LEU A 321 5.20 5.68 -26.41
CA LEU A 321 4.02 4.84 -26.68
C LEU A 321 3.24 4.38 -25.43
N GLY A 322 3.36 5.05 -24.29
CA GLY A 322 2.44 4.86 -23.18
C GLY A 322 2.95 4.05 -21.98
N TYR A 323 3.77 2.98 -22.12
CA TYR A 323 4.28 2.22 -20.97
C TYR A 323 5.15 3.09 -20.06
N ALA A 324 6.14 3.78 -20.62
CA ALA A 324 7.01 4.67 -19.85
C ALA A 324 6.27 5.93 -19.34
N GLY A 325 5.22 6.38 -20.02
CA GLY A 325 4.35 7.47 -19.58
C GLY A 325 3.66 7.18 -18.25
N ASN A 326 3.16 5.94 -18.08
CA ASN A 326 2.48 5.52 -16.85
C ASN A 326 3.39 5.52 -15.63
N TYR A 327 4.71 5.31 -15.82
CA TYR A 327 5.71 5.25 -14.74
C TYR A 327 6.67 6.45 -14.73
N SER A 328 6.43 7.49 -15.54
CA SER A 328 7.29 8.67 -15.66
C SER A 328 7.54 9.38 -14.33
N HIS A 329 6.53 9.45 -13.48
CA HIS A 329 6.61 10.02 -12.13
C HIS A 329 7.60 9.27 -11.22
N PHE A 330 7.71 7.94 -11.32
CA PHE A 330 8.72 7.17 -10.60
C PHE A 330 10.13 7.40 -11.17
N VAL A 331 10.26 7.50 -12.49
CA VAL A 331 11.53 7.82 -13.14
C VAL A 331 12.03 9.20 -12.69
N ASN A 332 11.16 10.20 -12.62
CA ASN A 332 11.50 11.54 -12.13
C ASN A 332 11.94 11.50 -10.67
N LEU A 333 11.23 10.75 -9.82
CA LEU A 333 11.64 10.56 -8.42
C LEU A 333 13.03 9.92 -8.32
N ILE A 334 13.32 8.86 -9.10
CA ILE A 334 14.64 8.21 -9.09
C ILE A 334 15.73 9.18 -9.55
N LYS A 335 15.49 9.94 -10.63
CA LYS A 335 16.43 10.99 -11.09
C LYS A 335 16.69 12.04 -10.01
N ALA A 336 15.63 12.52 -9.34
CA ALA A 336 15.77 13.47 -8.23
C ALA A 336 16.60 12.87 -7.08
N LYS A 337 16.35 11.62 -6.70
CA LYS A 337 17.11 10.93 -5.65
C LYS A 337 18.60 10.78 -6.01
N LEU A 338 18.91 10.42 -7.24
CA LEU A 338 20.28 10.33 -7.71
C LEU A 338 20.97 11.71 -7.72
N TYR A 339 20.27 12.73 -8.22
CA TYR A 339 20.79 14.10 -8.28
C TYR A 339 21.12 14.66 -6.89
N PHE A 340 20.26 14.43 -5.90
CA PHE A 340 20.45 14.90 -4.53
C PHE A 340 21.15 13.87 -3.60
N GLY A 341 21.86 12.88 -4.16
CA GLY A 341 22.57 11.88 -3.36
C GLY A 341 21.66 11.11 -2.41
N ASN A 342 20.40 10.88 -2.80
CA ASN A 342 19.37 10.21 -2.01
C ASN A 342 18.95 10.95 -0.73
N LEU A 343 19.30 12.24 -0.61
CA LEU A 343 18.88 13.13 0.48
C LEU A 343 17.81 14.09 -0.02
N LYS A 344 16.66 14.12 0.62
CA LYS A 344 15.57 15.03 0.24
C LYS A 344 15.99 16.48 0.52
N PRO A 345 16.01 17.39 -0.49
CA PRO A 345 16.45 18.76 -0.28
C PRO A 345 15.50 19.50 0.66
N LEU A 346 16.04 20.40 1.49
CA LEU A 346 15.23 21.24 2.39
C LEU A 346 14.38 22.26 1.63
N ASN A 347 14.88 22.74 0.48
CA ASN A 347 14.14 23.64 -0.39
C ASN A 347 13.24 22.84 -1.35
N PRO A 348 11.90 22.88 -1.19
CA PRO A 348 10.97 22.14 -2.04
C PRO A 348 10.96 22.62 -3.50
N MET A 349 11.39 23.84 -3.79
CA MET A 349 11.44 24.39 -5.16
C MET A 349 12.46 23.68 -6.06
N LEU A 350 13.43 22.98 -5.48
CA LEU A 350 14.40 22.19 -6.22
C LEU A 350 13.82 20.88 -6.78
N LEU A 351 12.60 20.51 -6.36
CA LEU A 351 11.89 19.32 -6.80
C LEU A 351 10.63 19.71 -7.58
N ASP A 352 10.33 18.98 -8.64
CA ASP A 352 9.03 19.01 -9.27
C ASP A 352 7.93 18.48 -8.32
N PHE A 353 6.67 18.78 -8.63
CA PHE A 353 5.56 18.41 -7.74
C PHE A 353 5.46 16.89 -7.54
N ASP A 354 5.62 16.11 -8.60
CA ASP A 354 5.53 14.64 -8.54
C ASP A 354 6.60 14.07 -7.60
N SER A 355 7.83 14.55 -7.70
CA SER A 355 8.92 14.15 -6.79
C SER A 355 8.65 14.60 -5.35
N ARG A 356 8.07 15.79 -5.12
CA ARG A 356 7.73 16.26 -3.78
C ARG A 356 6.70 15.37 -3.09
N ILE A 357 5.63 14.99 -3.81
CA ILE A 357 4.53 14.21 -3.24
C ILE A 357 4.86 12.73 -3.10
N LEU A 358 5.67 12.18 -4.00
CA LEU A 358 6.07 10.77 -3.97
C LEU A 358 7.24 10.50 -3.01
N TRP A 359 8.13 11.48 -2.80
CA TRP A 359 9.23 11.32 -1.84
C TRP A 359 8.74 11.47 -0.39
N THR A 360 7.68 10.78 -0.04
CA THR A 360 7.03 10.74 1.26
C THR A 360 6.79 9.30 1.70
N PRO A 361 6.32 9.04 2.89
CA PRO A 361 6.64 7.86 3.73
C PRO A 361 6.91 6.54 3.02
N ALA A 362 6.10 6.17 2.01
CA ALA A 362 6.25 4.86 1.35
C ALA A 362 7.49 4.76 0.44
N LEU A 363 7.86 5.87 -0.23
CA LEU A 363 8.97 5.93 -1.18
C LEU A 363 10.15 6.74 -0.64
N HIS A 364 10.23 6.88 0.66
CA HIS A 364 11.30 7.56 1.38
C HIS A 364 12.64 6.85 1.21
N SER A 365 13.73 7.60 1.27
CA SER A 365 15.09 7.05 1.32
C SER A 365 15.36 6.40 2.68
N ALA A 366 16.05 5.27 2.68
CA ALA A 366 16.40 4.60 3.93
C ALA A 366 17.40 5.44 4.73
N THR A 367 17.05 5.74 5.98
CA THR A 367 17.97 6.33 6.95
C THR A 367 18.60 5.23 7.80
N LYS A 368 19.75 5.55 8.45
CA LYS A 368 20.39 4.64 9.40
C LYS A 368 19.41 4.16 10.47
N THR A 369 18.57 5.04 10.98
CA THR A 369 17.56 4.70 11.99
C THR A 369 16.51 3.71 11.46
N ILE A 370 16.01 3.93 10.24
CA ILE A 370 15.03 3.03 9.62
C ILE A 370 15.67 1.68 9.32
N PHE A 371 16.91 1.66 8.83
CA PHE A 371 17.65 0.41 8.61
C PHE A 371 17.73 -0.41 9.90
N TRP A 372 18.18 0.17 11.03
CA TRP A 372 18.27 -0.53 12.30
C TRP A 372 16.91 -0.95 12.85
N LYS A 373 15.86 -0.15 12.66
CA LYS A 373 14.50 -0.53 13.06
C LYS A 373 13.98 -1.77 12.33
N LEU A 374 14.31 -1.90 11.06
CA LEU A 374 13.75 -2.96 10.21
C LEU A 374 14.60 -4.24 10.20
N PHE A 375 15.92 -4.11 10.15
CA PHE A 375 16.81 -5.25 9.93
C PHE A 375 17.69 -5.59 11.12
N HIS A 376 17.79 -4.73 12.13
CA HIS A 376 18.55 -4.94 13.36
C HIS A 376 19.84 -5.75 13.12
N PHE A 377 19.99 -6.96 13.66
CA PHE A 377 21.15 -7.84 13.41
C PHE A 377 21.01 -8.75 12.17
N THR A 378 19.82 -8.89 11.59
CA THR A 378 19.59 -9.82 10.48
C THR A 378 20.50 -9.54 9.29
N PHE A 379 20.55 -8.28 8.83
CA PHE A 379 21.38 -7.90 7.69
C PHE A 379 22.89 -7.89 8.00
N PRO A 380 23.37 -7.33 9.13
CA PRO A 380 24.77 -7.48 9.55
C PRO A 380 25.25 -8.94 9.61
N VAL A 381 24.46 -9.83 10.20
CA VAL A 381 24.78 -11.27 10.25
C VAL A 381 24.88 -11.87 8.85
N PHE A 382 23.98 -11.51 7.94
CA PHE A 382 24.07 -11.95 6.54
C PHE A 382 25.39 -11.53 5.90
N ILE A 383 25.84 -10.29 6.07
CA ILE A 383 27.11 -9.80 5.51
C ILE A 383 28.29 -10.52 6.14
N ILE A 384 28.29 -10.74 7.45
CA ILE A 384 29.34 -11.46 8.16
C ILE A 384 29.43 -12.91 7.65
N LEU A 385 28.30 -13.61 7.52
CA LEU A 385 28.27 -14.98 7.02
C LEU A 385 28.77 -15.07 5.57
N LEU A 386 28.29 -14.18 4.71
CA LEU A 386 28.70 -14.13 3.30
C LEU A 386 30.20 -13.81 3.17
N GLY A 387 30.69 -12.78 3.90
CA GLY A 387 32.09 -12.42 3.94
C GLY A 387 32.97 -13.55 4.49
N GLY A 388 32.54 -14.19 5.58
CA GLY A 388 33.23 -15.34 6.13
C GLY A 388 33.35 -16.50 5.12
N ILE A 389 32.28 -16.84 4.43
CA ILE A 389 32.32 -17.90 3.39
C ILE A 389 33.28 -17.54 2.26
N LEU A 390 33.31 -16.29 1.81
CA LEU A 390 34.20 -15.87 0.74
C LEU A 390 35.67 -15.84 1.14
N LEU A 391 35.97 -15.53 2.40
CA LEU A 391 37.34 -15.44 2.94
C LEU A 391 37.94 -16.83 3.23
N PHE A 392 37.13 -17.82 3.67
CA PHE A 392 37.64 -19.15 4.01
C PHE A 392 37.63 -20.08 2.78
N PRO A 393 38.82 -20.57 2.29
CA PRO A 393 38.91 -21.33 1.04
C PRO A 393 38.03 -22.58 1.00
N LYS A 394 37.94 -23.34 2.12
CA LYS A 394 37.11 -24.54 2.22
C LYS A 394 35.61 -24.19 2.10
N ALA A 395 35.16 -23.16 2.78
CA ALA A 395 33.77 -22.70 2.72
C ALA A 395 33.44 -22.13 1.33
N ARG A 396 34.36 -21.37 0.73
CA ARG A 396 34.22 -20.84 -0.64
C ARG A 396 34.10 -21.93 -1.67
N LYS A 397 34.91 -23.02 -1.57
CA LYS A 397 34.84 -24.15 -2.50
C LYS A 397 33.48 -24.84 -2.39
N ASN A 398 32.97 -25.07 -1.19
CA ASN A 398 31.65 -25.65 -0.96
C ASN A 398 30.53 -24.74 -1.47
N PHE A 399 30.63 -23.44 -1.19
CA PHE A 399 29.70 -22.44 -1.69
C PHE A 399 29.62 -22.43 -3.22
N LEU A 400 30.76 -22.48 -3.91
CA LEU A 400 30.82 -22.52 -5.38
C LEU A 400 30.25 -23.82 -5.94
N ALA A 401 30.45 -24.94 -5.27
CA ALA A 401 29.87 -26.24 -5.64
C ALA A 401 28.31 -26.21 -5.52
N GLU A 402 27.80 -25.52 -4.53
CA GLU A 402 26.35 -25.37 -4.27
C GLU A 402 25.74 -24.05 -4.81
N SER A 403 26.48 -23.33 -5.66
CA SER A 403 26.07 -22.02 -6.18
C SER A 403 24.68 -21.99 -6.81
N HIS A 404 24.25 -23.10 -7.42
CA HIS A 404 22.91 -23.24 -8.01
C HIS A 404 21.75 -23.12 -6.98
N ARG A 405 22.02 -23.37 -5.68
CA ARG A 405 21.05 -23.23 -4.58
C ARG A 405 21.09 -21.85 -3.94
N LEU A 406 22.30 -21.30 -3.81
CA LEU A 406 22.62 -20.13 -2.99
C LEU A 406 22.52 -18.82 -3.79
N SER A 407 22.88 -18.87 -5.08
CA SER A 407 23.06 -17.64 -5.87
C SER A 407 21.78 -16.82 -6.03
N LEU A 408 20.63 -17.45 -6.26
CA LEU A 408 19.38 -16.73 -6.48
C LEU A 408 18.90 -15.95 -5.24
N PRO A 409 18.74 -16.56 -4.04
CA PRO A 409 18.35 -15.83 -2.84
C PRO A 409 19.32 -14.70 -2.47
N ILE A 410 20.63 -14.94 -2.58
CA ILE A 410 21.66 -13.93 -2.28
C ILE A 410 21.57 -12.77 -3.27
N PHE A 411 21.45 -13.07 -4.58
CA PHE A 411 21.29 -12.03 -5.60
C PHE A 411 20.06 -11.15 -5.33
N PHE A 412 18.92 -11.74 -5.03
CA PHE A 412 17.72 -11.00 -4.70
C PHE A 412 17.87 -10.18 -3.42
N THR A 413 18.50 -10.75 -2.38
CA THR A 413 18.79 -10.02 -1.13
C THR A 413 19.59 -8.76 -1.40
N LEU A 414 20.69 -8.88 -2.13
CA LEU A 414 21.57 -7.74 -2.44
C LEU A 414 20.90 -6.73 -3.36
N PHE A 415 20.22 -7.20 -4.41
CA PHE A 415 19.53 -6.32 -5.35
C PHE A 415 18.41 -5.52 -4.68
N TYR A 416 17.53 -6.18 -3.93
CA TYR A 416 16.45 -5.47 -3.24
C TYR A 416 16.95 -4.62 -2.08
N PHE A 417 18.09 -4.98 -1.48
CA PHE A 417 18.71 -4.12 -0.49
C PHE A 417 19.22 -2.81 -1.10
N ILE A 418 19.80 -2.86 -2.30
CA ILE A 418 20.15 -1.63 -3.03
C ILE A 418 18.89 -0.79 -3.29
N LEU A 419 17.80 -1.41 -3.76
CA LEU A 419 16.55 -0.69 -3.96
C LEU A 419 15.96 -0.15 -2.65
N PHE A 420 16.12 -0.87 -1.53
CA PHE A 420 15.71 -0.41 -0.21
C PHE A 420 16.42 0.87 0.22
N ILE A 421 17.70 1.02 -0.08
CA ILE A 421 18.44 2.26 0.21
C ILE A 421 17.76 3.46 -0.45
N PHE A 422 17.27 3.30 -1.68
CA PHE A 422 16.53 4.34 -2.39
C PHE A 422 15.08 4.48 -1.94
N MET A 423 14.42 3.38 -1.62
CA MET A 423 12.99 3.35 -1.28
C MET A 423 12.73 2.33 -0.16
N VAL A 424 12.38 2.83 1.02
CA VAL A 424 12.13 1.99 2.22
C VAL A 424 11.12 0.87 1.96
N ARG A 425 10.12 1.09 1.10
CA ARG A 425 9.08 0.11 0.77
C ARG A 425 9.64 -1.23 0.28
N PHE A 426 10.84 -1.27 -0.30
CA PHE A 426 11.45 -2.52 -0.77
C PHE A 426 11.87 -3.47 0.35
N HIS A 427 11.83 -3.05 1.64
CA HIS A 427 12.11 -3.97 2.76
C HIS A 427 11.22 -5.22 2.72
N VAL A 428 9.99 -5.11 2.21
CA VAL A 428 9.05 -6.24 2.09
C VAL A 428 9.55 -7.33 1.10
N LEU A 429 10.38 -6.94 0.12
CA LEU A 429 11.03 -7.87 -0.82
C LEU A 429 12.42 -8.29 -0.36
N VAL A 430 13.12 -7.48 0.45
CA VAL A 430 14.42 -7.88 1.03
C VAL A 430 14.26 -9.05 1.97
N ILE A 431 13.32 -8.97 2.92
CA ILE A 431 13.28 -9.87 4.07
C ILE A 431 12.98 -11.35 3.73
N PRO A 432 12.12 -11.71 2.76
CA PRO A 432 11.94 -13.11 2.37
C PRO A 432 13.23 -13.75 1.87
N PHE A 433 13.95 -13.05 0.98
CA PHE A 433 15.18 -13.55 0.39
C PHE A 433 16.35 -13.48 1.38
N LEU A 434 16.38 -12.51 2.27
CA LEU A 434 17.37 -12.41 3.35
C LEU A 434 17.24 -13.60 4.32
N SER A 435 16.02 -13.94 4.73
CA SER A 435 15.75 -15.09 5.60
C SER A 435 16.15 -16.41 4.95
N LEU A 436 15.83 -16.57 3.65
CA LEU A 436 16.29 -17.71 2.84
C LEU A 436 17.81 -17.77 2.78
N SER A 437 18.47 -16.66 2.48
CA SER A 437 19.92 -16.58 2.33
C SER A 437 20.64 -16.93 3.63
N ILE A 438 20.20 -16.37 4.77
CA ILE A 438 20.78 -16.63 6.08
C ILE A 438 20.66 -18.14 6.44
N ALA A 439 19.47 -18.72 6.25
CA ALA A 439 19.25 -20.13 6.54
C ALA A 439 20.15 -21.05 5.69
N LEU A 440 20.27 -20.75 4.39
CA LEU A 440 21.14 -21.51 3.47
C LEU A 440 22.63 -21.33 3.79
N LEU A 441 23.06 -20.13 4.20
CA LEU A 441 24.45 -19.87 4.60
C LEU A 441 24.80 -20.61 5.88
N PHE A 442 23.92 -20.61 6.89
CA PHE A 442 24.12 -21.40 8.10
C PHE A 442 24.14 -22.92 7.83
N ASP A 443 23.24 -23.43 6.98
CA ASP A 443 23.24 -24.83 6.57
C ASP A 443 24.52 -25.21 5.83
N ASN A 444 24.99 -24.36 4.91
CA ASN A 444 26.24 -24.53 4.18
C ASN A 444 27.45 -24.57 5.12
N ILE A 445 27.55 -23.63 6.07
CA ILE A 445 28.62 -23.62 7.07
C ILE A 445 28.53 -24.89 7.96
N SER A 446 27.32 -25.21 8.43
CA SER A 446 27.09 -26.39 9.28
C SER A 446 27.53 -27.69 8.62
N SER A 447 27.39 -27.80 7.30
CA SER A 447 27.81 -29.01 6.55
C SER A 447 29.31 -29.25 6.56
N LEU A 448 30.12 -28.22 6.86
CA LEU A 448 31.60 -28.30 6.88
C LEU A 448 32.18 -28.83 8.21
N TYR A 449 31.38 -28.85 9.26
CA TYR A 449 31.86 -29.12 10.61
C TYR A 449 31.25 -30.38 11.24
N ALA A 450 31.94 -30.90 12.25
CA ALA A 450 31.50 -32.07 13.04
C ALA A 450 30.19 -31.78 13.81
N SER A 451 29.49 -32.81 14.27
CA SER A 451 28.18 -32.71 14.91
C SER A 451 28.12 -31.75 16.10
N LYS A 452 29.16 -31.67 16.93
CA LYS A 452 29.24 -30.74 18.06
C LYS A 452 29.19 -29.27 17.62
N CYS A 453 29.91 -28.90 16.57
CA CYS A 453 29.90 -27.55 16.03
C CYS A 453 28.53 -27.19 15.38
N LYS A 454 27.80 -28.19 14.86
CA LYS A 454 26.45 -27.95 14.31
C LYS A 454 25.49 -27.45 15.38
N ILE A 455 25.57 -27.96 16.60
CA ILE A 455 24.74 -27.51 17.72
C ILE A 455 25.04 -26.03 18.04
N ILE A 456 26.32 -25.64 18.04
CA ILE A 456 26.71 -24.24 18.26
C ILE A 456 26.16 -23.34 17.15
N ILE A 457 26.21 -23.75 15.89
CA ILE A 457 25.70 -23.01 14.75
C ILE A 457 24.16 -22.82 14.85
N VAL A 458 23.45 -23.91 15.20
CA VAL A 458 22.01 -23.84 15.46
C VAL A 458 21.69 -22.88 16.61
N PHE A 459 22.46 -22.95 17.71
CA PHE A 459 22.31 -22.08 18.85
C PHE A 459 22.51 -20.60 18.48
N ILE A 460 23.56 -20.25 17.72
CA ILE A 460 23.81 -18.88 17.23
C ILE A 460 22.64 -18.40 16.37
N PHE A 461 22.12 -19.23 15.48
CA PHE A 461 20.98 -18.84 14.66
C PHE A 461 19.70 -18.63 15.51
N THR A 462 19.51 -19.48 16.51
CA THR A 462 18.39 -19.30 17.46
C THR A 462 18.52 -18.01 18.26
N LEU A 463 19.73 -17.64 18.71
CA LEU A 463 19.98 -16.36 19.37
C LEU A 463 19.65 -15.16 18.47
N LEU A 464 19.98 -15.24 17.18
CA LEU A 464 19.59 -14.21 16.20
C LEU A 464 18.06 -14.05 16.14
N ILE A 465 17.33 -15.16 16.08
CA ILE A 465 15.86 -15.14 16.05
C ILE A 465 15.28 -14.54 17.34
N ILE A 466 15.82 -14.92 18.49
CA ILE A 466 15.39 -14.36 19.79
C ILE A 466 15.66 -12.87 19.84
N SER A 467 16.85 -12.43 19.39
CA SER A 467 17.20 -11.01 19.32
C SER A 467 16.27 -10.20 18.43
N GLU A 468 15.88 -10.73 17.25
CA GLU A 468 14.94 -10.06 16.36
C GLU A 468 13.53 -10.00 16.95
N ALA A 469 13.07 -11.06 17.61
CA ALA A 469 11.78 -11.09 18.30
C ALA A 469 11.77 -10.07 19.48
N GLU A 470 12.81 -10.08 20.30
CA GLU A 470 12.95 -9.12 21.40
C GLU A 470 12.96 -7.68 20.89
N TRP A 471 13.72 -7.42 19.82
CA TRP A 471 13.76 -6.10 19.19
C TRP A 471 12.38 -5.67 18.70
N PHE A 472 11.62 -6.56 18.06
CA PHE A 472 10.25 -6.27 17.65
C PHE A 472 9.37 -5.85 18.85
N PHE A 473 9.43 -6.56 19.97
CA PHE A 473 8.64 -6.19 21.17
C PHE A 473 9.08 -4.89 21.80
N ARG A 474 10.37 -4.52 21.69
CA ARG A 474 10.89 -3.24 22.18
C ARG A 474 10.57 -2.05 21.28
N LEU A 475 10.27 -2.28 20.01
CA LEU A 475 9.87 -1.22 19.11
C LEU A 475 8.55 -0.61 19.58
N ASN A 476 8.67 0.50 20.34
CA ASN A 476 7.53 1.30 20.74
C ASN A 476 6.97 2.02 19.52
N ARG A 477 5.83 1.57 19.03
CA ARG A 477 5.05 2.27 18.03
C ARG A 477 4.11 3.22 18.78
N LYS A 478 4.32 4.53 18.62
CA LYS A 478 3.39 5.56 19.12
C LYS A 478 2.29 5.74 18.08
N TYR A 479 1.10 5.21 18.33
CA TYR A 479 0.01 5.23 17.35
C TYR A 479 -1.05 6.32 17.60
N TYR A 480 -1.38 6.82 18.60
CA TYR A 480 -2.63 6.87 19.34
C TYR A 480 -3.43 8.20 19.33
N GLU A 481 -2.82 9.36 19.21
CA GLU A 481 -3.59 10.62 19.33
C GLU A 481 -4.33 10.96 18.02
N ASN A 482 -3.69 10.77 16.87
CA ASN A 482 -4.30 11.08 15.57
C ASN A 482 -5.43 10.10 15.21
N GLU A 483 -5.25 8.83 15.50
CA GLU A 483 -6.22 7.77 15.15
C GLU A 483 -7.50 7.89 15.97
N LYS A 484 -7.42 8.31 17.21
CA LYS A 484 -8.60 8.58 18.04
C LYS A 484 -9.42 9.74 17.47
N SER A 485 -8.77 10.80 17.03
CA SER A 485 -9.46 11.92 16.38
C SER A 485 -10.12 11.53 15.06
N ASP A 486 -9.48 10.63 14.29
CA ASP A 486 -10.04 10.08 13.06
C ASP A 486 -11.31 9.26 13.33
N ILE A 487 -11.28 8.40 14.36
CA ILE A 487 -12.43 7.58 14.76
C ILE A 487 -13.60 8.47 15.21
N GLU A 488 -13.34 9.44 16.07
CA GLU A 488 -14.37 10.36 16.56
C GLU A 488 -14.98 11.17 15.42
N LEU A 489 -14.17 11.61 14.47
CA LEU A 489 -14.65 12.31 13.27
C LEU A 489 -15.54 11.40 12.41
N ILE A 490 -15.13 10.16 12.17
CA ILE A 490 -15.92 9.17 11.41
C ILE A 490 -17.26 8.90 12.13
N GLN A 491 -17.25 8.72 13.43
CA GLN A 491 -18.47 8.50 14.23
C GLN A 491 -19.42 9.70 14.12
N TRP A 492 -18.88 10.93 14.15
CA TRP A 492 -19.69 12.12 13.97
C TRP A 492 -20.32 12.16 12.55
N PHE A 493 -19.57 11.86 11.49
CA PHE A 493 -20.13 11.77 10.14
C PHE A 493 -21.21 10.70 10.03
N ASN A 494 -21.04 9.55 10.67
CA ASN A 494 -22.01 8.47 10.67
C ASN A 494 -23.28 8.79 11.44
N SER A 495 -23.18 9.58 12.52
CA SER A 495 -24.34 10.01 13.32
C SER A 495 -25.20 11.07 12.61
N ASN A 496 -24.69 11.65 11.53
CA ASN A 496 -25.34 12.72 10.76
C ASN A 496 -25.83 12.20 9.38
N PRO A 497 -27.04 11.63 9.27
CA PRO A 497 -27.55 11.04 8.04
C PRO A 497 -27.64 12.01 6.86
N ASN A 498 -27.73 13.32 7.14
CA ASN A 498 -27.80 14.39 6.13
C ASN A 498 -26.46 14.61 5.39
N ILE A 499 -25.36 14.06 5.92
CA ILE A 499 -24.02 14.17 5.32
C ILE A 499 -23.73 12.98 4.40
N LYS A 500 -24.54 11.93 4.51
CA LYS A 500 -24.40 10.76 3.66
C LYS A 500 -24.60 11.12 2.18
N ASP A 501 -23.78 10.55 1.32
CA ASP A 501 -23.74 10.83 -0.13
C ASP A 501 -23.35 12.28 -0.50
N LYS A 502 -22.99 13.12 0.48
CA LYS A 502 -22.48 14.48 0.24
C LYS A 502 -21.02 14.46 -0.22
N VAL A 503 -20.65 15.50 -0.97
CA VAL A 503 -19.27 15.65 -1.45
C VAL A 503 -18.43 16.32 -0.39
N ILE A 504 -17.37 15.64 0.05
CA ILE A 504 -16.45 16.14 1.07
C ILE A 504 -15.09 16.44 0.45
N LEU A 505 -14.60 17.64 0.65
CA LEU A 505 -13.22 18.02 0.41
C LEU A 505 -12.46 17.86 1.72
N ALA A 506 -11.63 16.85 1.80
CA ALA A 506 -10.69 16.62 2.90
C ALA A 506 -9.30 16.35 2.34
N ASP A 507 -8.29 16.34 3.19
CA ASP A 507 -6.95 15.92 2.78
C ASP A 507 -6.98 14.51 2.18
N PHE A 508 -6.09 14.26 1.22
CA PHE A 508 -6.01 12.97 0.52
C PHE A 508 -5.70 11.79 1.43
N THR A 509 -5.19 12.03 2.65
CA THR A 509 -4.94 10.99 3.65
C THR A 509 -6.21 10.59 4.40
N LEU A 510 -7.09 11.53 4.69
CA LEU A 510 -8.34 11.33 5.43
C LEU A 510 -9.51 10.92 4.50
N SER A 511 -9.55 11.45 3.29
CA SER A 511 -10.66 11.25 2.35
C SER A 511 -11.06 9.78 2.15
N PRO A 512 -10.13 8.80 2.00
CA PRO A 512 -10.49 7.40 1.85
C PRO A 512 -11.26 6.82 3.04
N MET A 513 -10.94 7.26 4.25
CA MET A 513 -11.65 6.83 5.47
C MET A 513 -13.08 7.35 5.48
N LEU A 514 -13.30 8.61 5.12
CA LEU A 514 -14.64 9.20 5.01
C LEU A 514 -15.49 8.47 3.94
N LYS A 515 -14.87 8.09 2.82
CA LYS A 515 -15.55 7.24 1.83
C LYS A 515 -15.90 5.87 2.39
N ALA A 516 -14.92 5.21 3.02
CA ALA A 516 -15.08 3.84 3.49
C ALA A 516 -16.08 3.70 4.64
N TYR A 517 -16.05 4.60 5.60
CA TYR A 517 -16.80 4.45 6.85
C TYR A 517 -18.00 5.39 6.95
N ALA A 518 -17.93 6.60 6.40
CA ALA A 518 -19.04 7.54 6.43
C ALA A 518 -19.91 7.54 5.15
N GLY A 519 -19.47 6.83 4.10
CA GLY A 519 -20.21 6.74 2.85
C GLY A 519 -20.27 8.04 2.06
N SER A 520 -19.34 8.94 2.32
CA SER A 520 -19.25 10.23 1.66
C SER A 520 -18.65 10.11 0.26
N LYS A 521 -19.02 11.00 -0.63
CA LYS A 521 -18.29 11.20 -1.88
C LYS A 521 -17.05 12.04 -1.60
N ILE A 522 -15.92 11.67 -2.18
CA ILE A 522 -14.64 12.33 -1.92
C ILE A 522 -14.03 12.88 -3.20
N LEU A 523 -13.27 13.94 -3.06
CA LEU A 523 -12.59 14.58 -4.17
C LEU A 523 -11.12 14.17 -4.28
N LEU A 524 -10.43 14.03 -3.16
CA LEU A 524 -9.01 13.71 -3.11
C LEU A 524 -8.79 12.28 -2.63
N GLN A 525 -7.72 11.64 -3.11
CA GLN A 525 -7.33 10.29 -2.72
C GLN A 525 -5.80 10.11 -2.81
N PRO A 526 -5.21 9.12 -2.13
CA PRO A 526 -3.75 8.92 -2.10
C PRO A 526 -3.18 8.12 -3.28
N LYS A 527 -3.98 7.80 -4.29
CA LYS A 527 -3.57 6.99 -5.45
C LYS A 527 -2.77 7.83 -6.45
N PHE A 528 -1.53 8.13 -6.09
CA PHE A 528 -0.66 9.04 -6.86
C PHE A 528 -0.08 8.43 -8.13
N GLU A 529 -0.28 7.15 -8.41
CA GLU A 529 0.02 6.58 -9.72
C GLU A 529 -0.83 7.22 -10.82
N LEU A 530 -2.04 7.68 -10.48
CA LEU A 530 -2.94 8.35 -11.41
C LEU A 530 -2.57 9.83 -11.60
N GLY A 531 -2.24 10.23 -12.83
CA GLY A 531 -1.92 11.62 -13.15
C GLY A 531 -3.02 12.61 -12.82
N LYS A 532 -4.30 12.23 -13.00
CA LYS A 532 -5.46 13.07 -12.62
C LYS A 532 -5.49 13.33 -11.12
N THR A 533 -5.23 12.31 -10.29
CA THR A 533 -5.15 12.45 -8.83
C THR A 533 -4.05 13.44 -8.45
N ARG A 534 -2.83 13.27 -9.01
CA ARG A 534 -1.71 14.19 -8.73
C ARG A 534 -2.05 15.62 -9.10
N ASN A 535 -2.64 15.84 -10.27
CA ASN A 535 -3.02 17.17 -10.73
C ASN A 535 -4.08 17.81 -9.84
N LEU A 536 -5.06 17.02 -9.36
CA LEU A 536 -6.12 17.53 -8.49
C LEU A 536 -5.56 17.88 -7.11
N VAL A 537 -4.70 17.04 -6.54
CA VAL A 537 -4.00 17.32 -5.27
C VAL A 537 -3.08 18.53 -5.41
N LYS A 538 -2.33 18.64 -6.52
CA LYS A 538 -1.49 19.82 -6.81
C LYS A 538 -2.33 21.10 -6.81
N LYS A 539 -3.47 21.10 -7.50
CA LYS A 539 -4.37 22.25 -7.56
C LYS A 539 -4.91 22.61 -6.17
N TYR A 540 -5.38 21.60 -5.43
CA TYR A 540 -5.87 21.80 -4.06
C TYR A 540 -4.81 22.38 -3.13
N LEU A 541 -3.62 21.81 -3.09
CA LEU A 541 -2.53 22.31 -2.23
C LEU A 541 -2.09 23.73 -2.62
N ASN A 542 -2.04 24.02 -3.93
CA ASN A 542 -1.70 25.37 -4.37
C ASN A 542 -2.74 26.40 -3.94
N ILE A 543 -4.03 26.12 -4.12
CA ILE A 543 -5.12 26.99 -3.66
C ILE A 543 -5.07 27.15 -2.14
N LEU A 544 -4.91 26.03 -1.41
CA LEU A 544 -4.97 26.04 0.05
C LEU A 544 -3.85 26.90 0.67
N TYR A 545 -2.65 26.86 0.11
CA TYR A 545 -1.45 27.51 0.67
C TYR A 545 -1.10 28.85 0.01
N ASN A 546 -1.26 28.96 -1.30
CA ASN A 546 -0.81 30.11 -2.10
C ASN A 546 -1.95 30.96 -2.67
N GLY A 547 -3.18 30.43 -2.69
CA GLY A 547 -4.38 31.10 -3.17
C GLY A 547 -5.11 31.91 -2.10
N ASP A 548 -6.36 32.24 -2.38
CA ASP A 548 -7.27 32.94 -1.47
C ASP A 548 -8.59 32.18 -1.26
N GLU A 549 -9.50 32.78 -0.47
CA GLU A 549 -10.81 32.17 -0.19
C GLU A 549 -11.68 32.04 -1.43
N GLN A 550 -11.57 32.99 -2.38
CA GLN A 550 -12.36 32.98 -3.61
C GLN A 550 -11.94 31.80 -4.50
N GLU A 551 -10.65 31.57 -4.66
CA GLU A 551 -10.15 30.41 -5.41
C GLU A 551 -10.59 29.08 -4.79
N LEU A 552 -10.62 29.01 -3.43
CA LEU A 552 -11.08 27.81 -2.74
C LEU A 552 -12.58 27.57 -2.94
N ILE A 553 -13.42 28.63 -2.88
CA ILE A 553 -14.87 28.49 -3.12
C ILE A 553 -15.16 28.13 -4.57
N ASP A 554 -14.44 28.73 -5.53
CA ASP A 554 -14.58 28.39 -6.95
C ASP A 554 -14.21 26.94 -7.21
N PHE A 555 -13.18 26.45 -6.53
CA PHE A 555 -12.80 25.03 -6.57
C PHE A 555 -13.90 24.16 -5.97
N CYS A 556 -14.44 24.52 -4.82
CA CYS A 556 -15.53 23.79 -4.18
C CYS A 556 -16.81 23.80 -5.04
N ASP A 557 -17.14 24.92 -5.65
CA ASP A 557 -18.33 25.05 -6.51
C ASP A 557 -18.21 24.19 -7.78
N LYS A 558 -17.05 24.22 -8.41
CA LYS A 558 -16.76 23.37 -9.59
C LYS A 558 -17.04 21.89 -9.34
N TYR A 559 -16.69 21.38 -8.16
CA TYR A 559 -16.84 19.96 -7.80
C TYR A 559 -18.06 19.69 -6.92
N LYS A 560 -18.93 20.70 -6.72
CA LYS A 560 -20.15 20.60 -5.90
C LYS A 560 -19.88 20.09 -4.49
N VAL A 561 -18.82 20.64 -3.87
CA VAL A 561 -18.43 20.28 -2.50
C VAL A 561 -19.46 20.81 -1.50
N ASP A 562 -19.92 19.95 -0.60
CA ASP A 562 -20.86 20.31 0.46
C ASP A 562 -20.17 20.64 1.78
N TYR A 563 -19.07 19.90 2.08
CA TYR A 563 -18.31 20.06 3.32
C TYR A 563 -16.82 20.11 3.05
N PHE A 564 -16.11 20.94 3.81
CA PHE A 564 -14.65 21.03 3.80
C PHE A 564 -14.13 20.65 5.18
N VAL A 565 -13.23 19.65 5.23
CA VAL A 565 -12.55 19.20 6.44
C VAL A 565 -11.10 19.66 6.41
N PHE A 566 -10.77 20.60 7.27
CA PHE A 566 -9.42 21.12 7.41
C PHE A 566 -8.65 20.33 8.46
N ASN A 567 -7.54 19.72 8.06
CA ASN A 567 -6.63 18.99 8.96
C ASN A 567 -5.49 19.91 9.42
N LYS A 568 -5.55 20.38 10.65
CA LYS A 568 -4.56 21.29 11.23
C LYS A 568 -3.18 20.62 11.35
N GLY A 569 -3.14 19.36 11.77
CA GLY A 569 -1.88 18.63 11.98
C GLY A 569 -1.06 18.48 10.69
N LEU A 570 -1.72 18.21 9.56
CA LEU A 570 -1.05 18.13 8.25
C LEU A 570 -0.71 19.51 7.68
N ALA A 571 -1.52 20.51 7.99
CA ALA A 571 -1.31 21.86 7.47
C ALA A 571 -0.09 22.54 8.09
N GLU A 572 0.14 22.39 9.40
CA GLU A 572 1.31 22.98 10.08
C GLU A 572 2.60 22.23 9.88
N GLY A 573 2.54 20.91 9.69
CA GLY A 573 3.73 20.08 9.54
C GLY A 573 4.52 19.87 10.82
N GLY A 574 3.89 20.00 12.01
CA GLY A 574 4.47 19.77 13.33
C GLY A 574 4.64 21.03 14.16
N LYS A 575 4.88 20.86 15.46
CA LYS A 575 4.91 21.92 16.51
C LYS A 575 5.99 23.01 16.33
N THR A 576 6.84 22.96 15.31
CA THR A 576 7.88 23.96 15.05
C THR A 576 7.62 24.66 13.70
N ALA A 577 6.86 25.73 13.73
CA ALA A 577 6.50 26.55 12.57
C ALA A 577 7.70 27.23 11.85
N SER A 578 8.91 27.13 12.35
CA SER A 578 10.11 27.77 11.80
C SER A 578 10.83 26.96 10.73
N ILE A 579 10.65 25.64 10.66
CA ILE A 579 11.32 24.77 9.68
C ILE A 579 10.27 24.02 8.88
N MET A 580 10.34 24.16 7.57
CA MET A 580 9.47 23.43 6.63
C MET A 580 9.83 21.94 6.69
N HIS A 581 8.98 21.15 7.34
CA HIS A 581 9.23 19.72 7.47
C HIS A 581 9.05 19.03 6.12
N PRO A 582 10.00 18.21 5.64
CA PRO A 582 9.98 17.60 4.31
C PRO A 582 8.76 16.72 3.98
N TRP A 583 7.91 16.44 4.97
CA TRP A 583 6.72 15.60 4.82
C TRP A 583 5.40 16.36 5.09
N SER A 584 5.48 17.67 5.26
CA SER A 584 4.28 18.48 5.46
C SER A 584 3.60 18.81 4.13
N ASN A 585 2.30 19.07 4.16
CA ASN A 585 1.57 19.62 3.03
C ASN A 585 2.16 20.94 2.56
N ARG A 586 2.70 21.75 3.48
CA ARG A 586 3.41 22.99 3.19
C ARG A 586 4.63 22.75 2.28
N TYR A 587 5.43 21.72 2.56
CA TYR A 587 6.54 21.34 1.68
C TYR A 587 6.04 20.90 0.30
N MET A 588 4.97 20.10 0.24
CA MET A 588 4.38 19.66 -1.03
C MET A 588 3.83 20.85 -1.84
N ALA A 589 3.24 21.84 -1.18
CA ALA A 589 2.75 23.06 -1.81
C ALA A 589 3.88 24.05 -2.19
N ALA A 590 5.12 23.83 -1.76
CA ALA A 590 6.24 24.80 -1.88
C ALA A 590 5.95 26.18 -1.30
N ALA A 591 5.22 26.23 -0.17
CA ALA A 591 4.80 27.46 0.47
C ALA A 591 5.76 27.88 1.58
N PHE A 592 6.73 28.74 1.28
CA PHE A 592 7.70 29.25 2.27
C PHE A 592 7.09 30.19 3.30
N ARG A 593 6.13 31.00 2.88
CA ARG A 593 5.40 31.94 3.74
C ARG A 593 3.91 31.75 3.54
N LEU A 594 3.15 31.76 4.63
CA LEU A 594 1.70 31.79 4.58
C LEU A 594 1.27 33.26 4.49
N LYS A 595 0.50 33.58 3.45
CA LYS A 595 -0.14 34.89 3.33
C LYS A 595 -1.36 34.93 4.24
N ASP A 596 -1.66 36.08 4.82
CA ASP A 596 -2.85 36.30 5.68
C ASP A 596 -4.16 36.03 4.93
N THR A 597 -4.13 36.13 3.59
CA THR A 597 -5.25 35.83 2.70
C THR A 597 -5.41 34.34 2.39
N SER A 598 -4.37 33.51 2.64
CA SER A 598 -4.43 32.10 2.27
C SER A 598 -5.49 31.34 3.09
N PRO A 599 -6.19 30.38 2.47
CA PRO A 599 -7.17 29.56 3.18
C PRO A 599 -6.58 28.84 4.39
N VAL A 600 -5.34 28.33 4.33
CA VAL A 600 -4.66 27.73 5.50
C VAL A 600 -4.58 28.71 6.66
N TYR A 601 -4.09 29.94 6.42
CA TYR A 601 -3.94 30.93 7.47
C TYR A 601 -5.29 31.27 8.10
N ARG A 602 -6.32 31.50 7.28
CA ARG A 602 -7.66 31.82 7.76
C ARG A 602 -8.33 30.69 8.50
N CYS A 603 -8.20 29.43 8.04
CA CYS A 603 -8.73 28.28 8.77
C CYS A 603 -8.08 28.08 10.13
N PHE A 604 -6.80 28.47 10.29
CA PHE A 604 -6.10 28.41 11.57
C PHE A 604 -6.49 29.50 12.54
N TYR A 605 -6.34 30.75 12.10
CA TYR A 605 -6.36 31.91 13.00
C TYR A 605 -7.71 32.63 13.05
N ASN A 606 -8.49 32.51 11.98
CA ASN A 606 -9.76 33.25 11.83
C ASN A 606 -10.87 32.39 11.19
N PRO A 607 -11.13 31.14 11.68
CA PRO A 607 -12.07 30.22 11.03
C PRO A 607 -13.49 30.80 10.93
N ASP A 608 -13.89 31.63 11.87
CA ASP A 608 -15.24 32.26 11.93
C ASP A 608 -15.40 33.49 11.00
N ARG A 609 -14.31 33.96 10.38
CA ARG A 609 -14.31 35.10 9.45
C ARG A 609 -14.38 34.70 7.98
N LEU A 610 -14.38 33.39 7.71
CA LEU A 610 -14.56 32.89 6.34
C LEU A 610 -15.99 33.11 5.89
N ARG A 611 -16.18 33.74 4.73
CA ARG A 611 -17.51 34.09 4.21
C ARG A 611 -18.28 32.90 3.66
N HIS A 612 -17.57 32.00 3.00
CA HIS A 612 -18.13 30.87 2.27
C HIS A 612 -17.99 29.56 3.02
N PHE A 613 -17.36 29.57 4.17
CA PHE A 613 -17.06 28.38 4.97
C PHE A 613 -17.61 28.57 6.39
N TYR A 614 -18.78 28.00 6.63
CA TYR A 614 -19.41 28.05 7.93
C TYR A 614 -18.92 26.94 8.83
N ARG A 615 -18.20 27.31 9.89
CA ARG A 615 -17.68 26.34 10.89
C ARG A 615 -18.84 25.64 11.59
N LEU A 616 -18.77 24.32 11.70
CA LEU A 616 -19.75 23.52 12.43
C LEU A 616 -19.32 23.38 13.89
N ASP A 617 -20.14 23.92 14.80
CA ASP A 617 -19.87 23.92 16.26
C ASP A 617 -20.29 22.61 16.94
N GLU A 618 -20.94 21.70 16.23
CA GLU A 618 -21.53 20.46 16.75
C GLU A 618 -20.58 19.25 16.74
N ILE A 619 -19.38 19.42 16.24
CA ILE A 619 -18.36 18.37 16.29
C ILE A 619 -18.01 18.16 17.75
N PRO A 620 -17.86 16.89 18.22
CA PRO A 620 -17.48 16.65 19.60
C PRO A 620 -16.27 17.51 19.97
N LYS A 621 -16.46 18.41 20.93
CA LYS A 621 -15.38 19.23 21.48
C LYS A 621 -14.49 18.38 22.35
N THR A 622 -14.03 17.24 21.82
CA THR A 622 -12.99 16.46 22.47
C THR A 622 -11.65 17.12 22.18
N PRO A 623 -10.74 17.20 23.14
CA PRO A 623 -9.41 17.78 22.91
C PRO A 623 -8.68 17.21 21.69
N CYS A 624 -8.98 15.96 21.32
CA CYS A 624 -8.39 15.28 20.18
C CYS A 624 -8.92 15.83 18.83
N VAL A 625 -10.24 15.98 18.66
CA VAL A 625 -10.85 16.46 17.39
C VAL A 625 -10.59 17.95 17.20
N ASP A 626 -10.79 18.76 18.22
CA ASP A 626 -10.55 20.21 18.14
C ASP A 626 -9.08 20.56 17.87
N SER A 627 -8.14 19.74 18.32
CA SER A 627 -6.73 19.96 18.01
C SER A 627 -6.36 19.62 16.57
N GLN A 628 -7.07 18.67 15.92
CA GLN A 628 -6.71 18.14 14.63
C GLN A 628 -7.60 18.59 13.49
N TYR A 629 -8.92 18.65 13.70
CA TYR A 629 -9.88 18.91 12.62
C TYR A 629 -10.72 20.14 12.86
N THR A 630 -11.04 20.83 11.75
CA THR A 630 -12.13 21.82 11.69
C THR A 630 -12.99 21.46 10.49
N VAL A 631 -14.29 21.29 10.71
CA VAL A 631 -15.23 20.98 9.63
C VAL A 631 -16.05 22.22 9.31
N PHE A 632 -16.13 22.52 8.02
CA PHE A 632 -16.88 23.65 7.49
C PHE A 632 -17.98 23.14 6.54
N LYS A 633 -19.14 23.76 6.62
CA LYS A 633 -20.15 23.67 5.58
C LYS A 633 -19.80 24.68 4.49
N VAL A 634 -19.80 24.23 3.23
CA VAL A 634 -19.48 25.07 2.08
C VAL A 634 -20.74 25.76 1.58
N ILE A 635 -20.68 27.10 1.46
CA ILE A 635 -21.77 27.96 1.03
C ILE A 635 -21.37 28.57 -0.31
N THR A 636 -21.79 27.93 -1.40
CA THR A 636 -21.47 28.42 -2.75
C THR A 636 -22.25 29.72 -3.09
N PRO A 637 -21.76 30.54 -4.03
CA PRO A 637 -22.47 31.73 -4.49
C PRO A 637 -23.92 31.48 -4.95
N GLU A 638 -24.14 30.30 -5.58
CA GLU A 638 -25.50 29.88 -5.98
C GLU A 638 -26.42 29.66 -4.76
N LYS A 639 -25.91 28.97 -3.71
CA LYS A 639 -26.65 28.77 -2.46
C LYS A 639 -26.99 30.09 -1.76
N ILE A 640 -26.05 31.05 -1.78
CA ILE A 640 -26.28 32.38 -1.24
C ILE A 640 -27.41 33.10 -2.02
N LYS A 641 -27.40 33.04 -3.35
CA LYS A 641 -28.42 33.63 -4.21
C LYS A 641 -29.78 32.98 -3.96
N GLU A 642 -29.86 31.68 -3.88
CA GLU A 642 -31.06 30.92 -3.56
C GLU A 642 -31.59 31.30 -2.15
N ALA A 643 -30.68 31.30 -1.16
CA ALA A 643 -31.02 31.72 0.21
C ALA A 643 -31.61 33.11 0.28
N LYS A 644 -31.03 34.06 -0.47
CA LYS A 644 -31.55 35.46 -0.53
C LYS A 644 -32.95 35.52 -1.09
N ASN A 645 -33.25 34.78 -2.16
CA ASN A 645 -34.59 34.73 -2.76
C ASN A 645 -35.61 34.11 -1.79
N LEU A 646 -35.28 32.96 -1.19
CA LEU A 646 -36.15 32.31 -0.23
C LEU A 646 -36.30 33.12 1.08
N TYR A 647 -35.27 33.87 1.51
CA TYR A 647 -35.36 34.81 2.63
C TYR A 647 -36.38 35.90 2.39
N LEU A 648 -36.38 36.50 1.19
CA LEU A 648 -37.36 37.53 0.84
C LEU A 648 -38.80 36.99 0.94
N LEU A 649 -39.01 35.75 0.48
CA LEU A 649 -40.31 35.07 0.60
C LEU A 649 -40.66 34.75 2.07
N ALA A 650 -39.71 34.30 2.87
CA ALA A 650 -39.89 34.01 4.29
C ALA A 650 -40.24 35.30 5.08
N ASN A 651 -39.52 36.39 4.81
CA ASN A 651 -39.73 37.68 5.45
C ASN A 651 -41.10 38.31 5.05
N SER A 652 -41.49 38.20 3.78
CA SER A 652 -42.82 38.60 3.32
C SER A 652 -43.93 37.80 4.01
N ALA A 653 -43.78 36.47 4.10
CA ALA A 653 -44.75 35.62 4.81
C ALA A 653 -44.85 36.00 6.31
N PHE A 654 -43.72 36.30 6.94
CA PHE A 654 -43.67 36.76 8.33
C PHE A 654 -44.40 38.08 8.54
N LYS A 655 -44.14 39.09 7.66
CA LYS A 655 -44.80 40.37 7.70
C LYS A 655 -46.33 40.27 7.49
N LYS A 656 -46.77 39.32 6.66
CA LYS A 656 -48.20 39.00 6.42
C LYS A 656 -48.84 38.15 7.52
N GLY A 657 -48.16 37.88 8.62
CA GLY A 657 -48.68 37.08 9.74
C GLY A 657 -48.67 35.56 9.53
N ASN A 658 -48.26 35.05 8.36
CA ASN A 658 -48.23 33.61 8.08
C ASN A 658 -46.97 32.96 8.69
N LYS A 659 -46.98 32.84 10.04
CA LYS A 659 -45.85 32.31 10.81
C LYS A 659 -45.48 30.87 10.42
N LYS A 660 -46.46 30.02 10.04
CA LYS A 660 -46.20 28.64 9.66
C LYS A 660 -45.37 28.55 8.38
N LYS A 661 -45.78 29.31 7.34
CA LYS A 661 -45.04 29.36 6.07
C LYS A 661 -43.66 29.99 6.26
N ALA A 662 -43.57 31.10 7.05
CA ALA A 662 -42.30 31.74 7.38
C ALA A 662 -41.33 30.79 8.09
N LYS A 663 -41.81 30.02 9.08
CA LYS A 663 -40.99 29.01 9.80
C LYS A 663 -40.44 27.91 8.86
N ASN A 664 -41.23 27.40 7.93
CA ASN A 664 -40.77 26.39 6.98
C ASN A 664 -39.73 26.95 6.02
N LEU A 665 -39.95 28.12 5.45
CA LEU A 665 -39.00 28.75 4.54
C LEU A 665 -37.69 29.11 5.23
N ILE A 666 -37.72 29.73 6.43
CA ILE A 666 -36.49 30.16 7.11
C ILE A 666 -35.63 28.98 7.56
N LYS A 667 -36.22 27.83 7.85
CA LYS A 667 -35.45 26.59 8.09
C LYS A 667 -34.61 26.22 6.88
N THR A 668 -35.20 26.21 5.68
CA THR A 668 -34.47 25.92 4.42
C THR A 668 -33.40 26.97 4.15
N VAL A 669 -33.76 28.26 4.32
CA VAL A 669 -32.82 29.38 4.13
C VAL A 669 -31.61 29.26 5.06
N ALA A 670 -31.83 28.94 6.32
CA ALA A 670 -30.76 28.78 7.30
C ALA A 670 -29.83 27.57 6.99
N LEU A 671 -30.34 26.55 6.30
CA LEU A 671 -29.51 25.45 5.78
C LEU A 671 -28.66 25.88 4.57
N LEU A 672 -29.15 26.79 3.75
CA LEU A 672 -28.44 27.29 2.56
C LEU A 672 -27.36 28.30 2.91
N ASP A 673 -27.66 29.29 3.76
CA ASP A 673 -26.72 30.34 4.19
C ASP A 673 -26.82 30.60 5.70
N PRO A 674 -26.22 29.77 6.53
CA PRO A 674 -26.23 29.95 7.99
C PRO A 674 -25.36 31.13 8.45
N ALA A 675 -24.49 31.67 7.61
CA ALA A 675 -23.61 32.78 7.97
C ALA A 675 -24.31 34.15 7.95
N SER A 676 -25.44 34.28 7.25
CA SER A 676 -26.13 35.54 7.08
C SER A 676 -26.77 36.06 8.38
N ALA A 677 -26.38 37.25 8.81
CA ALA A 677 -26.94 37.89 10.00
C ALA A 677 -28.46 38.16 9.89
N GLN A 678 -28.95 38.50 8.68
CA GLN A 678 -30.38 38.74 8.44
C GLN A 678 -31.20 37.46 8.60
N ILE A 679 -30.68 36.34 8.10
CA ILE A 679 -31.31 35.02 8.21
C ILE A 679 -31.36 34.60 9.68
N ARG A 680 -30.24 34.75 10.40
CA ARG A 680 -30.14 34.44 11.82
C ARG A 680 -31.16 35.26 12.63
N TYR A 681 -31.24 36.55 12.38
CA TYR A 681 -32.21 37.43 13.07
C TYR A 681 -33.67 37.00 12.87
N LEU A 682 -34.08 36.73 11.62
CA LEU A 682 -35.43 36.25 11.34
C LEU A 682 -35.72 34.88 11.93
N TYR A 683 -34.72 34.02 11.94
CA TYR A 683 -34.84 32.71 12.56
C TYR A 683 -35.04 32.81 14.08
N TYR A 684 -34.23 33.61 14.78
CA TYR A 684 -34.40 33.91 16.22
C TYR A 684 -35.81 34.41 16.55
N ARG A 685 -36.30 35.32 15.77
CA ARG A 685 -37.68 35.86 15.97
C ARG A 685 -38.76 34.82 15.76
N LEU A 686 -38.57 33.84 14.92
CA LEU A 686 -39.56 32.77 14.62
C LEU A 686 -39.47 31.61 15.56
N PHE A 687 -38.30 31.34 16.17
CA PHE A 687 -38.03 30.17 16.98
C PHE A 687 -37.53 30.45 18.40
N ASN A 688 -37.86 31.63 18.94
CA ASN A 688 -37.62 32.03 20.34
C ASN A 688 -36.16 31.81 20.79
N ASN A 689 -35.20 32.37 20.05
CA ASN A 689 -33.77 32.32 20.34
C ASN A 689 -33.11 30.93 20.28
N GLN A 690 -33.74 29.92 19.73
CA GLN A 690 -33.11 28.64 19.48
C GLN A 690 -32.41 28.62 18.11
N TRP A 691 -31.17 29.09 18.05
CA TRP A 691 -30.26 28.91 16.89
C TRP A 691 -29.18 27.89 17.22
N PRO A 692 -28.67 27.31 16.33
CA PRO A 692 -28.83 26.36 15.23
C PRO A 692 -28.56 24.91 15.58
N LEU A 693 -28.43 24.54 16.85
CA LEU A 693 -28.34 23.13 17.28
C LEU A 693 -29.47 22.26 16.70
N VAL A 694 -30.60 22.92 16.41
CA VAL A 694 -31.80 22.30 15.82
C VAL A 694 -31.74 22.18 14.30
N ILE A 695 -30.89 22.97 13.58
CA ILE A 695 -30.88 22.94 12.11
C ILE A 695 -30.14 21.72 11.58
N LEU A 696 -29.13 21.26 12.28
CA LEU A 696 -28.40 20.03 11.91
C LEU A 696 -29.05 18.78 12.53
N ASN A 697 -29.67 18.90 13.69
CA ASN A 697 -30.46 17.84 14.33
C ASN A 697 -31.95 17.82 13.94
N GLY A 698 -32.46 18.88 13.33
CA GLY A 698 -33.89 19.09 13.10
C GLY A 698 -34.50 18.35 11.93
N LEU A 699 -33.85 17.34 11.39
CA LEU A 699 -34.44 16.36 10.47
C LEU A 699 -34.71 15.01 11.16
N LYS A 700 -34.67 14.98 12.49
CA LYS A 700 -35.36 13.93 13.23
C LYS A 700 -36.83 14.36 13.39
N LYS A 701 -37.60 14.11 12.40
CA LYS A 701 -39.01 13.68 12.31
C LYS A 701 -39.56 13.93 10.92
#